data_58ea8cc6e6fd7c9375ca2cc89a7ae509
#
_entry.id   58ea8cc6e6fd7c9375ca2cc89a7ae509
#
_cell.length_a   1.000
_cell.length_b   1.000
_cell.length_c   1.000
_cell.angle_alpha   90.00
_cell.angle_beta   90.00
_cell.angle_gamma   90.00
#
_symmetry.space_group_name_H-M   'P 1'
#
loop_
_entity.id
_entity.type
_entity.pdbx_description
1 polymer ?
#
loop_
_entity_poly.entity_id
_entity_poly.type
_entity_poly.pdbx_seq_one_letter_code
_entity_poly.pdbx_strand_id
1 'polypeptide(L)'
;MSQVSPEWKDGRCKDITFIVTKDCQLACKYCYLVGKNSEERMSWETAKRSVDYVLSQENDELFDFESVVFNFIGGEPFLEIDLIDRICDYLKMQMYLKNHHWFNSYRFSITTNGINYNSPKVQEFIRKNRKHLSITITLDGTKKKHDINRVWKDGAGRGSYDSVVKNIPLWLEQFPNAATKVTISSPDIPYVCESVLHLFSLGIHTVHINCVFENVWKEGDDLLFEHQLRMLADQMLAQNLYIDYECSLFERGIGLPMDVKRDRNWCGAGLMLAIDASGNLYPCTRFVKYSLREKPARIIGHINTGIDKNLVRPFYNLSRAIQSTKKCIECSVATGCAWCQGENYDCSDTGTIFQRSTAICKMHQARVRANQYFWSEIDKKNGIQSEAEAVVDNRCRLDKTPNSPKTVIVLTATDATPFCISSNNSKESVLISLQDIHKIVREAILQGWDLQFVYPPYQLPTEYMAVIESVPHKAITPAISPTKGDAMVINGWEEIAKCKQHAPIYILRTRLIDFYQNINEIGDLLNLSDRLEIVFCDEVNFSYDEEAYRKALRKLTSIVLKCWSESHRVQVNLITDRLQLHKMANCNAGLQSVTLAPNGRYYICPSLVYRSFCRIKTFKMYEISGGLSHQGA
;
A
#
# COMPACT_ATOMS: atom_id res chain seq x y z
N MET A 1 -2.37 9.16 22.23
CA MET A 1 -2.53 8.89 20.78
C MET A 1 -2.63 7.40 20.61
N SER A 2 -3.80 6.83 20.30
CA SER A 2 -3.88 5.45 19.85
C SER A 2 -3.54 5.46 18.36
N GLN A 3 -2.26 5.28 18.02
CA GLN A 3 -1.91 4.94 16.66
C GLN A 3 -2.72 3.68 16.31
N VAL A 4 -3.57 3.79 15.31
CA VAL A 4 -4.17 2.62 14.69
C VAL A 4 -2.98 1.82 14.16
N SER A 5 -2.80 0.63 14.69
CA SER A 5 -1.71 -0.26 14.28
C SER A 5 -1.72 -0.44 12.76
N PRO A 6 -0.56 -0.46 12.09
CA PRO A 6 -0.48 -0.72 10.64
C PRO A 6 -1.22 -1.99 10.20
N GLU A 7 -1.34 -2.97 11.07
CA GLU A 7 -2.04 -4.24 10.82
C GLU A 7 -3.53 -4.05 10.45
N TRP A 8 -4.18 -2.99 10.94
CA TRP A 8 -5.57 -2.68 10.63
C TRP A 8 -5.78 -2.22 9.18
N LYS A 9 -4.74 -1.75 8.50
CA LYS A 9 -4.80 -1.19 7.14
C LYS A 9 -4.39 -2.18 6.04
N ASP A 10 -3.63 -3.23 6.34
CA ASP A 10 -2.89 -4.00 5.34
C ASP A 10 -3.49 -5.37 5.00
N GLY A 11 -4.77 -5.59 5.30
CA GLY A 11 -5.44 -6.86 5.02
C GLY A 11 -4.99 -8.03 5.92
N ARG A 12 -4.30 -7.73 7.02
CA ARG A 12 -3.92 -8.72 8.05
C ARG A 12 -4.96 -8.82 9.16
N CYS A 13 -6.09 -8.17 8.99
CA CYS A 13 -7.16 -8.10 9.95
C CYS A 13 -8.39 -8.85 9.42
N LYS A 14 -8.94 -9.74 10.24
CA LYS A 14 -10.25 -10.34 9.96
C LYS A 14 -11.34 -9.31 10.19
N ASP A 15 -12.22 -9.17 9.22
CA ASP A 15 -13.39 -8.30 9.29
C ASP A 15 -14.66 -9.15 9.49
N ILE A 16 -15.31 -8.97 10.63
CA ILE A 16 -16.52 -9.71 10.99
C ILE A 16 -17.64 -8.72 11.29
N THR A 17 -18.72 -8.81 10.55
CA THR A 17 -19.85 -7.88 10.64
C THR A 17 -21.08 -8.58 11.21
N PHE A 18 -21.58 -8.05 12.32
CA PHE A 18 -22.89 -8.41 12.89
C PHE A 18 -23.95 -7.46 12.34
N ILE A 19 -24.95 -8.01 11.69
CA ILE A 19 -26.12 -7.27 11.19
C ILE A 19 -27.18 -7.31 12.27
N VAL A 20 -27.16 -6.30 13.16
CA VAL A 20 -27.95 -6.33 14.40
C VAL A 20 -29.42 -5.95 14.18
N THR A 21 -29.73 -5.18 13.13
CA THR A 21 -31.11 -4.77 12.80
C THR A 21 -31.24 -4.39 11.32
N LYS A 22 -32.45 -4.50 10.78
CA LYS A 22 -32.80 -3.92 9.46
C LYS A 22 -33.49 -2.56 9.59
N ASP A 23 -33.87 -2.14 10.80
CA ASP A 23 -34.54 -0.85 11.04
C ASP A 23 -33.57 0.33 10.98
N CYS A 24 -34.10 1.48 10.53
CA CYS A 24 -33.39 2.75 10.48
C CYS A 24 -34.40 3.90 10.60
N GLN A 25 -34.01 5.01 11.25
CA GLN A 25 -34.84 6.21 11.28
C GLN A 25 -34.86 6.93 9.92
N LEU A 26 -33.89 6.63 9.03
CA LEU A 26 -33.72 7.32 7.76
C LEU A 26 -34.08 6.43 6.56
N ALA A 27 -34.57 7.09 5.51
CA ALA A 27 -34.83 6.52 4.18
C ALA A 27 -33.88 7.16 3.14
N CYS A 28 -32.56 7.04 3.34
CA CYS A 28 -31.57 7.63 2.43
C CYS A 28 -31.76 7.11 1.00
N LYS A 29 -31.81 8.02 0.01
CA LYS A 29 -32.12 7.69 -1.39
C LYS A 29 -31.06 6.83 -2.08
N TYR A 30 -29.80 7.00 -1.71
CA TYR A 30 -28.67 6.21 -2.23
C TYR A 30 -28.35 4.96 -1.42
N CYS A 31 -29.16 4.62 -0.43
CA CYS A 31 -28.84 3.52 0.48
C CYS A 31 -28.85 2.18 -0.26
N TYR A 32 -27.70 1.46 -0.23
CA TYR A 32 -27.62 0.13 -0.83
C TYR A 32 -28.44 -0.93 -0.10
N LEU A 33 -28.88 -0.65 1.14
CA LEU A 33 -29.79 -1.52 1.90
C LEU A 33 -31.24 -1.26 1.45
N VAL A 34 -31.57 -1.76 0.27
CA VAL A 34 -32.87 -1.48 -0.39
C VAL A 34 -34.06 -2.08 0.36
N GLY A 35 -33.87 -3.17 1.08
CA GLY A 35 -34.90 -3.86 1.87
C GLY A 35 -34.86 -3.52 3.37
N LYS A 36 -34.29 -2.36 3.76
CA LYS A 36 -34.27 -1.90 5.15
C LYS A 36 -35.65 -1.44 5.64
N ASN A 37 -35.70 -1.00 6.90
CA ASN A 37 -36.90 -0.52 7.60
C ASN A 37 -37.93 -1.62 7.92
N SER A 38 -37.47 -2.85 8.12
CA SER A 38 -38.24 -3.93 8.72
C SER A 38 -37.91 -4.05 10.22
N GLU A 39 -38.79 -4.71 10.97
CA GLU A 39 -38.62 -4.92 12.42
C GLU A 39 -37.67 -6.08 12.76
N GLU A 40 -37.04 -6.70 11.76
CA GLU A 40 -36.12 -7.82 11.96
C GLU A 40 -34.87 -7.37 12.72
N ARG A 41 -34.61 -8.04 13.82
CA ARG A 41 -33.49 -7.77 14.74
C ARG A 41 -32.79 -9.07 15.12
N MET A 42 -31.49 -9.00 15.33
CA MET A 42 -30.72 -10.12 15.85
C MET A 42 -31.11 -10.39 17.30
N SER A 43 -31.47 -11.63 17.61
CA SER A 43 -31.71 -12.03 18.99
C SER A 43 -30.40 -12.19 19.76
N TRP A 44 -30.47 -12.07 21.08
CA TRP A 44 -29.29 -12.38 21.91
C TRP A 44 -28.79 -13.80 21.71
N GLU A 45 -29.68 -14.76 21.55
CA GLU A 45 -29.31 -16.15 21.33
C GLU A 45 -28.55 -16.35 20.02
N THR A 46 -29.00 -15.71 18.94
CA THR A 46 -28.28 -15.71 17.67
C THR A 46 -26.92 -15.01 17.80
N ALA A 47 -26.88 -13.85 18.46
CA ALA A 47 -25.65 -13.11 18.66
C ALA A 47 -24.61 -13.92 19.45
N LYS A 48 -25.03 -14.55 20.57
CA LYS A 48 -24.19 -15.39 21.41
C LYS A 48 -23.60 -16.56 20.61
N ARG A 49 -24.44 -17.29 19.88
CA ARG A 49 -24.01 -18.43 19.05
C ARG A 49 -23.08 -17.99 17.91
N SER A 50 -23.29 -16.79 17.36
CA SER A 50 -22.41 -16.20 16.35
C SER A 50 -21.02 -15.91 16.92
N VAL A 51 -20.94 -15.37 18.13
CA VAL A 51 -19.67 -15.14 18.84
C VAL A 51 -18.98 -16.50 19.12
N ASP A 52 -19.72 -17.47 19.66
CA ASP A 52 -19.19 -18.80 19.97
C ASP A 52 -18.64 -19.49 18.70
N TYR A 53 -19.39 -19.40 17.58
CA TYR A 53 -18.96 -19.89 16.27
C TYR A 53 -17.66 -19.23 15.81
N VAL A 54 -17.63 -17.90 15.75
CA VAL A 54 -16.47 -17.14 15.27
C VAL A 54 -15.20 -17.45 16.07
N LEU A 55 -15.30 -17.48 17.40
CA LEU A 55 -14.16 -17.77 18.28
C LEU A 55 -13.81 -19.26 18.38
N SER A 56 -14.55 -20.15 17.73
CA SER A 56 -14.20 -21.56 17.58
C SER A 56 -13.42 -21.86 16.30
N GLN A 57 -13.28 -20.91 15.39
CA GLN A 57 -12.65 -21.10 14.06
C GLN A 57 -11.14 -20.79 14.06
N GLU A 58 -10.47 -20.76 15.18
CA GLU A 58 -9.07 -20.35 15.35
C GLU A 58 -8.08 -21.09 14.43
N ASN A 59 -8.38 -22.33 14.05
CA ASN A 59 -7.56 -23.17 13.17
C ASN A 59 -8.02 -23.19 11.70
N ASP A 60 -8.99 -22.39 11.31
CA ASP A 60 -9.44 -22.30 9.92
C ASP A 60 -8.69 -21.17 9.19
N GLU A 61 -8.13 -21.48 8.01
CA GLU A 61 -7.38 -20.54 7.17
C GLU A 61 -8.14 -19.22 6.84
N LEU A 62 -9.47 -19.26 6.84
CA LEU A 62 -10.32 -18.07 6.64
C LEU A 62 -10.37 -17.19 7.90
N PHE A 63 -9.87 -17.64 9.03
CA PHE A 63 -9.83 -16.92 10.30
C PHE A 63 -8.40 -16.74 10.83
N ASP A 64 -7.39 -17.23 10.12
CA ASP A 64 -5.96 -17.08 10.47
C ASP A 64 -5.48 -15.65 10.15
N PHE A 65 -5.84 -14.71 11.03
CA PHE A 65 -5.48 -13.31 10.97
C PHE A 65 -4.95 -12.86 12.34
N GLU A 66 -3.91 -12.03 12.33
CA GLU A 66 -3.26 -11.51 13.55
C GLU A 66 -4.20 -10.66 14.42
N SER A 67 -5.22 -10.05 13.79
CA SER A 67 -6.13 -9.12 14.44
C SER A 67 -7.56 -9.25 13.89
N VAL A 68 -8.52 -8.65 14.59
CA VAL A 68 -9.93 -8.67 14.18
C VAL A 68 -10.63 -7.34 14.39
N VAL A 69 -11.45 -6.95 13.42
CA VAL A 69 -12.44 -5.86 13.57
C VAL A 69 -13.83 -6.48 13.61
N PHE A 70 -14.53 -6.26 14.70
CA PHE A 70 -15.95 -6.58 14.83
C PHE A 70 -16.77 -5.35 14.46
N ASN A 71 -17.43 -5.39 13.30
CA ASN A 71 -18.29 -4.34 12.82
C ASN A 71 -19.74 -4.61 13.25
N PHE A 72 -20.41 -3.56 13.70
CA PHE A 72 -21.86 -3.58 13.95
C PHE A 72 -22.54 -2.69 12.94
N ILE A 73 -23.41 -3.29 12.15
CA ILE A 73 -24.20 -2.60 11.13
C ILE A 73 -25.67 -2.99 11.23
N GLY A 74 -26.45 -2.30 10.44
CA GLY A 74 -27.87 -2.58 10.23
C GLY A 74 -28.43 -1.51 9.33
N GLY A 75 -29.72 -1.21 9.49
CA GLY A 75 -30.26 0.07 9.04
C GLY A 75 -29.58 1.20 9.83
N GLU A 76 -29.74 1.19 11.17
CA GLU A 76 -29.01 2.04 12.11
C GLU A 76 -28.63 1.23 13.36
N PRO A 77 -27.32 0.96 13.57
CA PRO A 77 -26.88 0.09 14.68
C PRO A 77 -27.19 0.64 16.08
N PHE A 78 -27.21 1.95 16.28
CA PHE A 78 -27.53 2.52 17.61
C PHE A 78 -28.99 2.36 18.06
N LEU A 79 -29.85 1.81 17.20
CA LEU A 79 -31.17 1.36 17.64
C LEU A 79 -31.07 0.09 18.52
N GLU A 80 -29.98 -0.69 18.37
CA GLU A 80 -29.72 -1.93 19.09
C GLU A 80 -28.49 -1.83 20.01
N ILE A 81 -28.25 -0.66 20.60
CA ILE A 81 -27.04 -0.42 21.42
C ILE A 81 -26.93 -1.36 22.63
N ASP A 82 -28.05 -1.75 23.23
CA ASP A 82 -28.08 -2.69 24.36
C ASP A 82 -27.59 -4.08 23.91
N LEU A 83 -27.99 -4.54 22.72
CA LEU A 83 -27.52 -5.79 22.14
C LEU A 83 -26.04 -5.71 21.79
N ILE A 84 -25.61 -4.61 21.15
CA ILE A 84 -24.21 -4.38 20.76
C ILE A 84 -23.31 -4.39 21.98
N ASP A 85 -23.69 -3.68 23.04
CA ASP A 85 -22.92 -3.64 24.30
C ASP A 85 -22.77 -5.04 24.91
N ARG A 86 -23.85 -5.80 24.93
CA ARG A 86 -23.86 -7.18 25.42
C ARG A 86 -22.98 -8.11 24.56
N ILE A 87 -22.97 -7.95 23.23
CA ILE A 87 -22.09 -8.69 22.31
C ILE A 87 -20.62 -8.36 22.60
N CYS A 88 -20.30 -7.07 22.74
CA CYS A 88 -18.94 -6.62 23.04
C CYS A 88 -18.41 -7.19 24.36
N ASP A 89 -19.23 -7.22 25.40
CA ASP A 89 -18.85 -7.83 26.70
C ASP A 89 -18.63 -9.32 26.56
N TYR A 90 -19.51 -10.00 25.85
CA TYR A 90 -19.41 -11.43 25.65
C TYR A 90 -18.17 -11.80 24.81
N LEU A 91 -17.87 -11.05 23.75
CA LEU A 91 -16.65 -11.19 22.95
C LEU A 91 -15.39 -11.06 23.83
N LYS A 92 -15.29 -9.98 24.61
CA LYS A 92 -14.14 -9.76 25.51
C LYS A 92 -13.97 -10.88 26.51
N MET A 93 -15.07 -11.30 27.15
CA MET A 93 -15.08 -12.39 28.14
C MET A 93 -14.66 -13.71 27.49
N GLN A 94 -15.22 -14.07 26.34
CA GLN A 94 -14.91 -15.36 25.69
C GLN A 94 -13.48 -15.40 25.14
N MET A 95 -13.00 -14.29 24.54
CA MET A 95 -11.60 -14.22 24.09
C MET A 95 -10.62 -14.35 25.26
N TYR A 96 -10.93 -13.74 26.42
CA TYR A 96 -10.12 -13.89 27.63
C TYR A 96 -10.12 -15.33 28.16
N LEU A 97 -11.31 -15.94 28.35
CA LEU A 97 -11.47 -17.27 28.92
C LEU A 97 -10.83 -18.37 28.03
N LYS A 98 -10.86 -18.17 26.72
CA LYS A 98 -10.26 -19.10 25.74
C LYS A 98 -8.78 -18.82 25.48
N ASN A 99 -8.20 -17.79 26.08
CA ASN A 99 -6.85 -17.29 25.73
C ASN A 99 -6.68 -17.08 24.22
N HIS A 100 -7.72 -16.56 23.57
CA HIS A 100 -7.79 -16.39 22.13
C HIS A 100 -6.79 -15.34 21.66
N HIS A 101 -6.05 -15.60 20.58
CA HIS A 101 -4.98 -14.73 20.08
C HIS A 101 -5.47 -13.31 19.76
N TRP A 102 -6.73 -13.11 19.38
CA TRP A 102 -7.32 -11.78 19.14
C TRP A 102 -7.55 -10.95 20.41
N PHE A 103 -7.44 -11.51 21.62
CA PHE A 103 -7.74 -10.76 22.85
C PHE A 103 -6.95 -9.47 23.00
N ASN A 104 -5.71 -9.44 22.48
CA ASN A 104 -4.86 -8.24 22.50
C ASN A 104 -4.91 -7.42 21.21
N SER A 105 -5.60 -7.91 20.18
CA SER A 105 -5.58 -7.35 18.83
C SER A 105 -6.98 -7.28 18.21
N TYR A 106 -7.97 -6.72 18.95
CA TYR A 106 -9.33 -6.54 18.46
C TYR A 106 -9.76 -5.08 18.44
N ARG A 107 -10.75 -4.78 17.62
CA ARG A 107 -11.42 -3.48 17.57
C ARG A 107 -12.89 -3.63 17.27
N PHE A 108 -13.72 -2.84 17.94
CA PHE A 108 -15.14 -2.64 17.60
C PHE A 108 -15.28 -1.46 16.66
N SER A 109 -16.09 -1.60 15.62
CA SER A 109 -16.31 -0.55 14.62
C SER A 109 -17.80 -0.35 14.36
N ILE A 110 -18.24 0.90 14.39
CA ILE A 110 -19.63 1.26 14.17
C ILE A 110 -19.69 2.42 13.18
N THR A 111 -20.48 2.25 12.11
CA THR A 111 -20.86 3.35 11.23
C THR A 111 -22.33 3.70 11.51
N THR A 112 -22.60 4.94 11.89
CA THR A 112 -23.92 5.40 12.31
C THR A 112 -24.39 6.62 11.53
N ASN A 113 -25.69 6.83 11.47
CA ASN A 113 -26.26 8.09 10.98
C ASN A 113 -26.07 9.25 11.97
N GLY A 114 -25.60 8.99 13.20
CA GLY A 114 -25.26 9.99 14.20
C GLY A 114 -26.43 10.58 14.99
N ILE A 115 -27.69 10.24 14.67
CA ILE A 115 -28.89 10.83 15.34
C ILE A 115 -28.91 10.50 16.81
N ASN A 116 -28.66 9.24 17.17
CA ASN A 116 -28.73 8.76 18.56
C ASN A 116 -27.38 8.86 19.30
N TYR A 117 -26.36 9.53 18.70
CA TYR A 117 -25.00 9.56 19.25
C TYR A 117 -24.96 10.04 20.72
N ASN A 118 -25.71 11.12 21.06
CA ASN A 118 -25.73 11.69 22.40
C ASN A 118 -26.77 11.04 23.34
N SER A 119 -27.28 9.84 23.02
CA SER A 119 -28.18 9.16 23.94
C SER A 119 -27.42 8.59 25.15
N PRO A 120 -28.02 8.55 26.38
CA PRO A 120 -27.31 8.06 27.57
C PRO A 120 -26.70 6.68 27.41
N LYS A 121 -27.41 5.74 26.78
CA LYS A 121 -26.95 4.38 26.55
C LYS A 121 -25.76 4.33 25.61
N VAL A 122 -25.76 5.10 24.51
CA VAL A 122 -24.63 5.20 23.59
C VAL A 122 -23.41 5.79 24.26
N GLN A 123 -23.61 6.84 25.09
CA GLN A 123 -22.50 7.46 25.81
C GLN A 123 -21.90 6.54 26.89
N GLU A 124 -22.70 5.72 27.55
CA GLU A 124 -22.23 4.70 28.49
C GLU A 124 -21.40 3.62 27.74
N PHE A 125 -21.90 3.13 26.62
CA PHE A 125 -21.19 2.18 25.76
C PHE A 125 -19.84 2.73 25.27
N ILE A 126 -19.79 3.99 24.83
CA ILE A 126 -18.56 4.67 24.39
C ILE A 126 -17.55 4.74 25.54
N ARG A 127 -17.98 5.23 26.73
CA ARG A 127 -17.10 5.32 27.89
C ARG A 127 -16.46 3.97 28.25
N LYS A 128 -17.24 2.90 28.20
CA LYS A 128 -16.82 1.53 28.51
C LYS A 128 -15.84 0.95 27.51
N ASN A 129 -16.01 1.23 26.21
CA ASN A 129 -15.30 0.56 25.13
C ASN A 129 -14.26 1.44 24.40
N ARG A 130 -14.09 2.72 24.76
CA ARG A 130 -13.36 3.75 24.02
C ARG A 130 -11.98 3.33 23.50
N LYS A 131 -11.22 2.54 24.27
CA LYS A 131 -9.86 2.12 23.90
C LYS A 131 -9.82 1.22 22.65
N HIS A 132 -10.86 0.42 22.44
CA HIS A 132 -10.99 -0.53 21.35
C HIS A 132 -12.15 -0.20 20.40
N LEU A 133 -12.61 1.05 20.39
CA LEU A 133 -13.79 1.47 19.65
C LEU A 133 -13.45 2.50 18.56
N SER A 134 -14.04 2.34 17.41
CA SER A 134 -14.10 3.33 16.33
C SER A 134 -15.54 3.63 15.99
N ILE A 135 -15.90 4.90 15.94
CA ILE A 135 -17.23 5.35 15.52
C ILE A 135 -17.08 6.33 14.37
N THR A 136 -17.71 6.01 13.25
CA THR A 136 -17.82 6.89 12.09
C THR A 136 -19.25 7.44 12.01
N ILE A 137 -19.41 8.75 12.09
CA ILE A 137 -20.68 9.40 11.79
C ILE A 137 -20.72 9.74 10.31
N THR A 138 -21.83 9.40 9.64
CA THR A 138 -22.05 9.75 8.23
C THR A 138 -22.66 11.15 8.14
N LEU A 139 -21.89 12.12 7.66
CA LEU A 139 -22.31 13.48 7.39
C LEU A 139 -21.86 13.88 5.98
N ASP A 140 -22.80 14.06 5.04
CA ASP A 140 -22.50 14.21 3.61
C ASP A 140 -22.03 15.61 3.20
N GLY A 141 -21.93 16.56 4.12
CA GLY A 141 -21.49 17.93 3.85
C GLY A 141 -22.46 18.99 4.36
N THR A 142 -22.66 20.05 3.55
CA THR A 142 -23.64 21.11 3.88
C THR A 142 -25.05 20.53 4.07
N LYS A 143 -25.88 21.25 4.81
CA LYS A 143 -27.30 20.89 5.01
C LYS A 143 -27.99 20.62 3.67
N LYS A 144 -27.74 21.46 2.66
CA LYS A 144 -28.30 21.33 1.33
C LYS A 144 -27.96 20.00 0.68
N LYS A 145 -26.66 19.61 0.65
CA LYS A 145 -26.22 18.33 0.09
C LYS A 145 -26.72 17.15 0.90
N HIS A 146 -26.57 17.21 2.22
CA HIS A 146 -26.95 16.13 3.14
C HIS A 146 -28.45 15.79 2.99
N ASP A 147 -29.30 16.80 3.05
CA ASP A 147 -30.75 16.64 3.08
C ASP A 147 -31.36 16.26 1.72
N ILE A 148 -30.62 16.37 0.60
CA ILE A 148 -31.06 15.82 -0.70
C ILE A 148 -31.31 14.30 -0.61
N ASN A 149 -30.43 13.59 0.08
CA ASN A 149 -30.43 12.14 0.11
C ASN A 149 -30.82 11.56 1.48
N ARG A 150 -30.42 12.18 2.58
CA ARG A 150 -30.55 11.61 3.94
C ARG A 150 -31.80 12.15 4.64
N VAL A 151 -32.92 11.60 4.24
CA VAL A 151 -34.24 12.01 4.71
C VAL A 151 -34.79 11.04 5.76
N TRP A 152 -35.66 11.55 6.65
CA TRP A 152 -36.41 10.73 7.60
C TRP A 152 -37.32 9.75 6.88
N LYS A 153 -37.61 8.59 7.51
CA LYS A 153 -38.50 7.57 6.96
C LYS A 153 -39.99 7.91 7.06
N ASP A 154 -40.32 9.06 7.65
CA ASP A 154 -41.70 9.49 7.84
C ASP A 154 -42.46 9.90 6.56
N GLY A 155 -41.78 9.84 5.42
CA GLY A 155 -42.37 10.19 4.12
C GLY A 155 -42.53 11.68 3.85
N ALA A 156 -42.21 12.56 4.82
CA ALA A 156 -42.34 14.02 4.67
C ALA A 156 -41.17 14.66 3.89
N GLY A 157 -40.15 13.88 3.46
CA GLY A 157 -38.98 14.39 2.76
C GLY A 157 -38.07 15.27 3.62
N ARG A 158 -38.31 15.32 4.93
CA ARG A 158 -37.52 16.12 5.87
C ARG A 158 -36.10 15.57 5.98
N GLY A 159 -35.10 16.45 5.82
CA GLY A 159 -33.68 16.11 5.98
C GLY A 159 -33.27 15.85 7.42
N SER A 160 -32.14 15.18 7.60
CA SER A 160 -31.63 14.77 8.92
C SER A 160 -30.44 15.60 9.41
N TYR A 161 -29.93 16.54 8.62
CA TYR A 161 -28.72 17.29 8.91
C TYR A 161 -28.70 17.90 10.30
N ASP A 162 -29.75 18.66 10.69
CA ASP A 162 -29.82 19.37 11.98
C ASP A 162 -29.80 18.40 13.18
N SER A 163 -30.27 17.18 12.99
CA SER A 163 -30.25 16.15 14.03
C SER A 163 -28.87 15.47 14.19
N VAL A 164 -28.04 15.53 13.16
CA VAL A 164 -26.71 14.92 13.14
C VAL A 164 -25.64 15.93 13.57
N VAL A 165 -25.64 17.13 12.96
CA VAL A 165 -24.57 18.12 13.13
C VAL A 165 -24.38 18.55 14.57
N LYS A 166 -25.45 18.60 15.35
CA LYS A 166 -25.40 18.95 16.82
C LYS A 166 -24.55 17.97 17.64
N ASN A 167 -24.34 16.74 17.14
CA ASN A 167 -23.57 15.70 17.82
C ASN A 167 -22.08 15.68 17.40
N ILE A 168 -21.71 16.42 16.35
CA ILE A 168 -20.34 16.44 15.83
C ILE A 168 -19.32 16.96 16.84
N PRO A 169 -19.57 18.06 17.60
CA PRO A 169 -18.60 18.53 18.58
C PRO A 169 -18.28 17.49 19.66
N LEU A 170 -19.28 16.82 20.23
CA LEU A 170 -19.09 15.75 21.22
C LEU A 170 -18.36 14.56 20.61
N TRP A 171 -18.68 14.20 19.35
CA TRP A 171 -18.02 13.10 18.67
C TRP A 171 -16.51 13.40 18.44
N LEU A 172 -16.16 14.61 18.01
CA LEU A 172 -14.76 15.00 17.79
C LEU A 172 -13.98 15.14 19.11
N GLU A 173 -14.61 15.58 20.20
CA GLU A 173 -14.01 15.56 21.53
C GLU A 173 -13.65 14.14 21.97
N GLN A 174 -14.52 13.17 21.70
CA GLN A 174 -14.32 11.78 22.06
C GLN A 174 -13.39 11.05 21.09
N PHE A 175 -13.45 11.34 19.81
CA PHE A 175 -12.68 10.71 18.73
C PHE A 175 -12.04 11.77 17.80
N PRO A 176 -11.01 12.50 18.25
CA PRO A 176 -10.46 13.65 17.52
C PRO A 176 -9.88 13.30 16.13
N ASN A 177 -9.49 12.04 15.92
CA ASN A 177 -8.97 11.55 14.64
C ASN A 177 -10.01 10.75 13.85
N ALA A 178 -11.28 10.83 14.20
CA ALA A 178 -12.31 10.10 13.48
C ALA A 178 -12.59 10.72 12.12
N ALA A 179 -12.81 9.84 11.13
CA ALA A 179 -13.17 10.24 9.78
C ALA A 179 -14.69 10.22 9.59
N THR A 180 -15.23 11.16 8.84
CA THR A 180 -16.61 11.07 8.35
C THR A 180 -16.68 10.33 7.04
N LYS A 181 -17.83 9.72 6.76
CA LYS A 181 -18.12 9.08 5.47
C LYS A 181 -19.10 9.94 4.70
N VAL A 182 -18.74 10.21 3.44
CA VAL A 182 -19.57 11.00 2.49
C VAL A 182 -19.92 10.13 1.30
N THR A 183 -21.17 10.19 0.88
CA THR A 183 -21.60 9.53 -0.35
C THR A 183 -22.02 10.60 -1.37
N ILE A 184 -21.59 10.40 -2.62
CA ILE A 184 -21.93 11.25 -3.77
C ILE A 184 -22.80 10.47 -4.74
N SER A 185 -23.89 11.08 -5.16
CA SER A 185 -24.78 10.61 -6.21
C SER A 185 -25.00 11.73 -7.25
N SER A 186 -25.57 11.42 -8.41
CA SER A 186 -25.75 12.39 -9.51
C SER A 186 -26.38 13.75 -9.06
N PRO A 187 -27.49 13.78 -8.28
CA PRO A 187 -28.15 15.05 -7.94
C PRO A 187 -27.37 15.94 -6.97
N ASP A 188 -26.36 15.43 -6.28
CA ASP A 188 -25.63 16.18 -5.26
C ASP A 188 -24.19 16.58 -5.67
N ILE A 189 -23.76 16.24 -6.89
CA ILE A 189 -22.47 16.65 -7.43
C ILE A 189 -22.22 18.15 -7.35
N PRO A 190 -23.18 19.06 -7.67
CA PRO A 190 -22.96 20.51 -7.64
C PRO A 190 -22.51 21.06 -6.30
N TYR A 191 -22.69 20.29 -5.23
CA TYR A 191 -22.44 20.75 -3.85
C TYR A 191 -21.20 20.09 -3.23
N VAL A 192 -20.37 19.36 -3.99
CA VAL A 192 -19.24 18.58 -3.47
C VAL A 192 -18.17 19.48 -2.86
N CYS A 193 -17.72 20.52 -3.58
CA CYS A 193 -16.69 21.44 -3.10
C CYS A 193 -17.08 22.09 -1.78
N GLU A 194 -18.22 22.80 -1.75
CA GLU A 194 -18.69 23.50 -0.55
C GLU A 194 -18.93 22.54 0.63
N SER A 195 -19.34 21.30 0.35
CA SER A 195 -19.61 20.30 1.38
C SER A 195 -18.36 19.77 2.03
N VAL A 196 -17.29 19.52 1.29
CA VAL A 196 -16.01 19.11 1.89
C VAL A 196 -15.40 20.23 2.72
N LEU A 197 -15.41 21.46 2.22
CA LEU A 197 -14.94 22.63 2.99
C LEU A 197 -15.77 22.86 4.26
N HIS A 198 -17.09 22.65 4.17
CA HIS A 198 -17.96 22.70 5.34
C HIS A 198 -17.59 21.64 6.40
N LEU A 199 -17.32 20.42 5.99
CA LEU A 199 -16.87 19.35 6.91
C LEU A 199 -15.55 19.73 7.61
N PHE A 200 -14.61 20.32 6.88
CA PHE A 200 -13.37 20.85 7.46
C PHE A 200 -13.65 21.97 8.46
N SER A 201 -14.57 22.89 8.16
CA SER A 201 -14.96 23.97 9.08
C SER A 201 -15.62 23.48 10.37
N LEU A 202 -16.18 22.27 10.39
CA LEU A 202 -16.69 21.60 11.60
C LEU A 202 -15.59 20.92 12.42
N GLY A 203 -14.31 20.99 11.99
CA GLY A 203 -13.17 20.35 12.64
C GLY A 203 -12.97 18.88 12.29
N ILE A 204 -13.58 18.38 11.22
CA ILE A 204 -13.40 17.02 10.75
C ILE A 204 -12.18 16.97 9.84
N HIS A 205 -11.06 16.41 10.34
CA HIS A 205 -9.78 16.41 9.62
C HIS A 205 -9.72 15.42 8.45
N THR A 206 -10.44 14.30 8.51
CA THR A 206 -10.40 13.26 7.48
C THR A 206 -11.79 13.00 6.93
N VAL A 207 -11.93 13.13 5.60
CA VAL A 207 -13.20 12.93 4.90
C VAL A 207 -13.04 11.79 3.88
N HIS A 208 -13.70 10.65 4.14
CA HIS A 208 -13.77 9.53 3.23
C HIS A 208 -14.97 9.64 2.31
N ILE A 209 -14.73 9.80 1.02
CA ILE A 209 -15.76 10.05 0.01
C ILE A 209 -15.85 8.88 -0.95
N ASN A 210 -17.07 8.41 -1.19
CA ASN A 210 -17.39 7.40 -2.19
C ASN A 210 -18.46 7.92 -3.14
N CYS A 211 -18.24 7.78 -4.44
CA CYS A 211 -19.31 7.82 -5.42
C CYS A 211 -20.14 6.54 -5.30
N VAL A 212 -21.46 6.60 -5.47
CA VAL A 212 -22.28 5.40 -5.55
C VAL A 212 -21.80 4.51 -6.69
N PHE A 213 -21.79 3.20 -6.47
CA PHE A 213 -21.32 2.25 -7.49
C PHE A 213 -22.38 1.95 -8.54
N GLU A 214 -23.63 2.15 -8.19
CA GLU A 214 -24.81 1.90 -9.01
C GLU A 214 -24.82 2.77 -10.27
N ASN A 215 -25.43 2.28 -11.34
CA ASN A 215 -25.56 3.00 -12.62
C ASN A 215 -26.62 4.11 -12.53
N VAL A 216 -26.30 5.18 -11.78
CA VAL A 216 -27.17 6.36 -11.55
C VAL A 216 -26.64 7.63 -12.23
N TRP A 217 -25.50 7.54 -12.91
CA TRP A 217 -24.78 8.67 -13.48
C TRP A 217 -25.37 9.12 -14.81
N LYS A 218 -25.51 10.40 -15.00
CA LYS A 218 -26.04 11.05 -16.21
C LYS A 218 -24.91 11.54 -17.11
N GLU A 219 -25.25 11.85 -18.33
CA GLU A 219 -24.31 12.50 -19.25
C GLU A 219 -23.90 13.87 -18.68
N GLY A 220 -22.58 14.15 -18.68
CA GLY A 220 -22.01 15.38 -18.13
C GLY A 220 -21.71 15.36 -16.63
N ASP A 221 -22.17 14.34 -15.87
CA ASP A 221 -21.89 14.25 -14.43
C ASP A 221 -20.38 14.16 -14.13
N ASP A 222 -19.63 13.49 -14.97
CA ASP A 222 -18.17 13.38 -14.85
C ASP A 222 -17.47 14.72 -15.04
N LEU A 223 -17.91 15.54 -15.98
CA LEU A 223 -17.34 16.87 -16.19
C LEU A 223 -17.68 17.83 -15.04
N LEU A 224 -18.93 17.77 -14.55
CA LEU A 224 -19.34 18.55 -13.40
C LEU A 224 -18.60 18.12 -12.13
N PHE A 225 -18.39 16.81 -11.94
CA PHE A 225 -17.64 16.27 -10.81
C PHE A 225 -16.17 16.73 -10.87
N GLU A 226 -15.51 16.62 -12.03
CA GLU A 226 -14.14 17.13 -12.21
C GLU A 226 -14.05 18.62 -11.87
N HIS A 227 -15.01 19.43 -12.36
CA HIS A 227 -15.06 20.84 -12.05
C HIS A 227 -15.15 21.11 -10.53
N GLN A 228 -16.04 20.43 -9.83
CA GLN A 228 -16.18 20.53 -8.38
C GLN A 228 -14.89 20.12 -7.64
N LEU A 229 -14.21 19.07 -8.11
CA LEU A 229 -12.94 18.64 -7.52
C LEU A 229 -11.80 19.63 -7.78
N ARG A 230 -11.76 20.27 -8.96
CA ARG A 230 -10.77 21.34 -9.23
C ARG A 230 -11.02 22.56 -8.35
N MET A 231 -12.28 22.96 -8.18
CA MET A 231 -12.63 24.04 -7.25
C MET A 231 -12.19 23.72 -5.82
N LEU A 232 -12.41 22.47 -5.37
CA LEU A 232 -11.96 22.03 -4.06
C LEU A 232 -10.44 22.04 -3.94
N ALA A 233 -9.73 21.57 -4.99
CA ALA A 233 -8.27 21.60 -5.07
C ALA A 233 -7.74 23.04 -4.93
N ASP A 234 -8.30 24.00 -5.67
CA ASP A 234 -7.90 25.41 -5.63
C ASP A 234 -8.09 26.00 -4.22
N GLN A 235 -9.22 25.72 -3.57
CA GLN A 235 -9.47 26.18 -2.19
C GLN A 235 -8.49 25.56 -1.18
N MET A 236 -8.24 24.24 -1.30
CA MET A 236 -7.29 23.55 -0.42
C MET A 236 -5.86 24.07 -0.60
N LEU A 237 -5.46 24.39 -1.83
CA LEU A 237 -4.15 24.96 -2.16
C LEU A 237 -3.99 26.41 -1.68
N ALA A 238 -5.01 27.25 -1.91
CA ALA A 238 -5.00 28.66 -1.54
C ALA A 238 -4.92 28.86 -0.03
N GLN A 239 -5.60 28.00 0.75
CA GLN A 239 -5.68 28.09 2.21
C GLN A 239 -4.72 27.13 2.93
N ASN A 240 -3.86 26.41 2.20
CA ASN A 240 -2.95 25.35 2.71
C ASN A 240 -3.66 24.23 3.52
N LEU A 241 -4.95 23.98 3.26
CA LEU A 241 -5.73 22.99 4.02
C LEU A 241 -5.17 21.58 3.89
N TYR A 242 -4.47 21.26 2.79
CA TYR A 242 -3.85 19.95 2.55
C TYR A 242 -2.77 19.55 3.58
N ILE A 243 -2.35 20.46 4.44
CA ILE A 243 -1.39 20.18 5.52
C ILE A 243 -2.08 19.45 6.68
N ASP A 244 -3.28 19.90 7.05
CA ASP A 244 -3.99 19.44 8.24
C ASP A 244 -5.23 18.59 7.92
N TYR A 245 -5.74 18.65 6.70
CA TYR A 245 -6.97 18.00 6.28
C TYR A 245 -6.76 17.02 5.14
N GLU A 246 -7.41 15.86 5.25
CA GLU A 246 -7.36 14.79 4.25
C GLU A 246 -8.73 14.60 3.59
N CYS A 247 -8.71 14.56 2.25
CA CYS A 247 -9.86 14.16 1.44
C CYS A 247 -9.49 12.94 0.60
N SER A 248 -10.20 11.85 0.75
CA SER A 248 -9.91 10.61 0.03
C SER A 248 -10.06 10.71 -1.49
N LEU A 249 -10.57 11.81 -2.03
CA LEU A 249 -10.60 12.07 -3.47
C LEU A 249 -9.22 12.46 -4.02
N PHE A 250 -8.32 12.93 -3.16
CA PHE A 250 -6.96 13.33 -3.53
C PHE A 250 -5.91 12.39 -2.92
N GLU A 251 -5.54 11.37 -3.67
CA GLU A 251 -4.53 10.38 -3.29
C GLU A 251 -3.44 10.27 -4.35
N ARG A 252 -2.16 10.32 -3.94
CA ARG A 252 -1.03 10.25 -4.89
C ARG A 252 -0.96 8.92 -5.65
N GLY A 253 -1.48 7.84 -5.11
CA GLY A 253 -1.37 6.48 -5.67
C GLY A 253 -2.41 6.11 -6.73
N ILE A 254 -3.34 7.01 -7.08
CA ILE A 254 -4.39 6.72 -8.07
C ILE A 254 -4.03 7.24 -9.47
N GLY A 255 -4.69 6.66 -10.47
CA GLY A 255 -4.53 7.11 -11.86
C GLY A 255 -3.28 6.55 -12.56
N LEU A 256 -2.76 5.41 -12.11
CA LEU A 256 -1.68 4.66 -12.74
C LEU A 256 -2.22 3.39 -13.42
N PRO A 257 -1.47 2.77 -14.36
CA PRO A 257 -1.81 1.47 -14.91
C PRO A 257 -1.97 0.39 -13.82
N MET A 258 -2.79 -0.63 -14.09
CA MET A 258 -2.97 -1.77 -13.19
C MET A 258 -1.68 -2.61 -13.14
N ASP A 259 -1.16 -2.87 -11.94
CA ASP A 259 -0.15 -3.89 -11.75
C ASP A 259 -0.83 -5.25 -11.56
N VAL A 260 -0.98 -5.99 -12.65
CA VAL A 260 -1.64 -7.31 -12.67
C VAL A 260 -0.89 -8.34 -11.81
N LYS A 261 0.42 -8.18 -11.60
CA LYS A 261 1.24 -9.10 -10.81
C LYS A 261 1.04 -8.94 -9.31
N ARG A 262 0.68 -7.73 -8.87
CA ARG A 262 0.38 -7.42 -7.46
C ARG A 262 -1.12 -7.39 -7.18
N ASP A 263 -1.93 -7.78 -8.17
CA ASP A 263 -3.37 -7.76 -8.00
C ASP A 263 -3.83 -8.87 -7.05
N ARG A 264 -4.78 -8.54 -6.20
CA ARG A 264 -5.35 -9.44 -5.21
C ARG A 264 -6.81 -9.08 -4.97
N ASN A 265 -7.49 -9.82 -4.10
CA ASN A 265 -8.84 -9.49 -3.66
C ASN A 265 -8.86 -8.27 -2.72
N TRP A 266 -8.71 -7.06 -3.28
CA TRP A 266 -8.82 -5.80 -2.53
C TRP A 266 -10.25 -5.50 -2.06
N CYS A 267 -11.26 -6.12 -2.66
CA CYS A 267 -12.66 -5.98 -2.26
C CYS A 267 -12.92 -6.62 -0.88
N GLY A 268 -12.18 -7.67 -0.53
CA GLY A 268 -12.29 -8.39 0.72
C GLY A 268 -13.46 -9.38 0.79
N ALA A 269 -14.37 -9.44 -0.21
CA ALA A 269 -15.46 -10.40 -0.20
C ALA A 269 -14.94 -11.86 -0.13
N GLY A 270 -15.49 -12.66 0.78
CA GLY A 270 -15.03 -14.01 1.07
C GLY A 270 -13.91 -14.10 2.13
N LEU A 271 -13.09 -13.03 2.27
CA LEU A 271 -12.18 -12.87 3.43
C LEU A 271 -12.87 -12.17 4.59
N MET A 272 -13.79 -11.23 4.30
CA MET A 272 -14.75 -10.69 5.25
C MET A 272 -15.83 -11.74 5.58
N LEU A 273 -16.53 -11.52 6.68
CA LEU A 273 -17.69 -12.33 7.08
C LEU A 273 -18.80 -11.41 7.57
N ALA A 274 -20.02 -11.58 7.05
CA ALA A 274 -21.22 -10.94 7.60
C ALA A 274 -22.19 -11.99 8.13
N ILE A 275 -22.83 -11.71 9.26
CA ILE A 275 -23.74 -12.59 9.98
C ILE A 275 -25.07 -11.88 10.15
N ASP A 276 -26.18 -12.48 9.68
CA ASP A 276 -27.52 -11.90 9.82
C ASP A 276 -28.24 -12.36 11.10
N ALA A 277 -29.45 -11.83 11.32
CA ALA A 277 -30.29 -12.15 12.46
C ALA A 277 -30.74 -13.63 12.52
N SER A 278 -30.69 -14.35 11.42
CA SER A 278 -30.99 -15.78 11.34
C SER A 278 -29.77 -16.67 11.57
N GLY A 279 -28.55 -16.11 11.62
CA GLY A 279 -27.31 -16.86 11.72
C GLY A 279 -26.74 -17.30 10.38
N ASN A 280 -27.25 -16.82 9.26
CA ASN A 280 -26.65 -17.06 7.95
C ASN A 280 -25.34 -16.29 7.80
N LEU A 281 -24.39 -16.92 7.10
CA LEU A 281 -23.07 -16.39 6.83
C LEU A 281 -22.97 -15.91 5.37
N TYR A 282 -22.40 -14.72 5.18
CA TYR A 282 -22.25 -14.08 3.86
C TYR A 282 -20.82 -13.63 3.61
N PRO A 283 -20.36 -13.58 2.33
CA PRO A 283 -19.00 -13.13 1.99
C PRO A 283 -18.74 -11.66 2.33
N CYS A 284 -19.77 -10.83 2.36
CA CYS A 284 -19.80 -9.46 2.91
C CYS A 284 -21.26 -8.97 2.96
N THR A 285 -21.45 -7.77 3.51
CA THR A 285 -22.79 -7.15 3.70
C THR A 285 -23.53 -6.83 2.40
N ARG A 286 -22.86 -6.76 1.27
CA ARG A 286 -23.47 -6.51 -0.05
C ARG A 286 -24.16 -7.75 -0.64
N PHE A 287 -24.01 -8.93 -0.05
CA PHE A 287 -24.62 -10.18 -0.52
C PHE A 287 -25.82 -10.65 0.31
N VAL A 288 -26.20 -9.88 1.34
CA VAL A 288 -27.43 -10.17 2.09
C VAL A 288 -28.67 -9.79 1.29
N LYS A 289 -29.78 -10.48 1.52
CA LYS A 289 -30.99 -10.29 0.70
C LYS A 289 -31.48 -8.83 0.63
N TYR A 290 -31.46 -8.12 1.74
CA TYR A 290 -31.95 -6.74 1.78
C TYR A 290 -30.98 -5.68 1.24
N SER A 291 -29.78 -6.11 0.79
CA SER A 291 -28.82 -5.29 0.03
C SER A 291 -28.93 -5.49 -1.48
N LEU A 292 -29.67 -6.48 -1.94
CA LEU A 292 -29.80 -6.85 -3.35
C LEU A 292 -31.20 -6.48 -3.86
N ARG A 293 -31.25 -5.93 -5.08
CA ARG A 293 -32.50 -5.48 -5.71
C ARG A 293 -33.34 -6.69 -6.17
N GLU A 294 -32.77 -7.47 -7.07
CA GLU A 294 -33.47 -8.58 -7.71
C GLU A 294 -32.75 -9.93 -7.56
N LYS A 295 -31.48 -9.91 -7.23
CA LYS A 295 -30.68 -11.12 -7.14
C LYS A 295 -30.92 -11.88 -5.83
N PRO A 296 -30.79 -13.20 -5.83
CA PRO A 296 -30.83 -13.99 -4.60
C PRO A 296 -29.61 -13.71 -3.73
N ALA A 297 -29.80 -13.77 -2.42
CA ALA A 297 -28.72 -13.69 -1.45
C ALA A 297 -27.64 -14.76 -1.67
N ARG A 298 -26.40 -14.46 -1.35
CA ARG A 298 -25.27 -15.39 -1.50
C ARG A 298 -24.84 -15.90 -0.13
N ILE A 299 -25.63 -16.82 0.42
CA ILE A 299 -25.30 -17.48 1.69
C ILE A 299 -24.14 -18.43 1.44
N ILE A 300 -23.08 -18.34 2.26
CA ILE A 300 -21.88 -19.19 2.22
C ILE A 300 -21.82 -20.18 3.37
N GLY A 301 -22.83 -20.21 4.25
CA GLY A 301 -22.91 -21.09 5.39
C GLY A 301 -23.89 -20.60 6.45
N HIS A 302 -23.86 -21.25 7.60
CA HIS A 302 -24.67 -20.90 8.75
C HIS A 302 -23.88 -21.15 10.06
N ILE A 303 -24.12 -20.38 11.12
CA ILE A 303 -23.41 -20.52 12.40
C ILE A 303 -23.47 -21.91 13.03
N ASN A 304 -24.43 -22.74 12.62
CA ASN A 304 -24.58 -24.12 13.12
C ASN A 304 -23.80 -25.15 12.31
N THR A 305 -23.56 -24.88 11.02
CA THR A 305 -22.96 -25.84 10.07
C THR A 305 -21.60 -25.39 9.56
N GLY A 306 -21.21 -24.15 9.87
CA GLY A 306 -19.98 -23.54 9.39
C GLY A 306 -20.05 -22.98 7.99
N ILE A 307 -18.91 -22.49 7.49
CA ILE A 307 -18.74 -21.99 6.13
C ILE A 307 -18.59 -23.18 5.17
N ASP A 308 -19.35 -23.17 4.09
CA ASP A 308 -19.12 -24.07 2.95
C ASP A 308 -17.96 -23.52 2.10
N LYS A 309 -16.84 -24.23 2.12
CA LYS A 309 -15.61 -23.81 1.41
C LYS A 309 -15.81 -23.75 -0.11
N ASN A 310 -16.71 -24.51 -0.68
CA ASN A 310 -17.01 -24.45 -2.11
C ASN A 310 -17.83 -23.19 -2.47
N LEU A 311 -18.73 -22.76 -1.59
CA LEU A 311 -19.53 -21.56 -1.80
C LEU A 311 -18.74 -20.27 -1.59
N VAL A 312 -17.80 -20.24 -0.63
CA VAL A 312 -17.00 -19.03 -0.35
C VAL A 312 -15.80 -18.88 -1.29
N ARG A 313 -15.22 -19.98 -1.77
CA ARG A 313 -14.02 -20.01 -2.61
C ARG A 313 -14.05 -19.07 -3.84
N PRO A 314 -15.14 -18.96 -4.60
CA PRO A 314 -15.20 -18.03 -5.73
C PRO A 314 -14.94 -16.57 -5.32
N PHE A 315 -15.41 -16.15 -4.14
CA PHE A 315 -15.31 -14.77 -3.69
C PHE A 315 -13.89 -14.38 -3.33
N TYR A 316 -13.19 -15.15 -2.52
CA TYR A 316 -11.85 -14.77 -2.06
C TYR A 316 -10.76 -14.96 -3.13
N ASN A 317 -11.00 -15.84 -4.12
CA ASN A 317 -10.06 -16.06 -5.23
C ASN A 317 -10.18 -15.01 -6.36
N LEU A 318 -11.26 -14.23 -6.37
CA LEU A 318 -11.42 -13.19 -7.38
C LEU A 318 -10.54 -11.99 -7.06
N SER A 319 -9.83 -11.51 -8.06
CA SER A 319 -9.10 -10.26 -8.05
C SER A 319 -9.69 -9.28 -9.06
N ARG A 320 -9.30 -8.02 -8.97
CA ARG A 320 -9.76 -7.00 -9.91
C ARG A 320 -9.34 -7.33 -11.34
N ALA A 321 -8.13 -7.82 -11.55
CA ALA A 321 -7.63 -8.19 -12.88
C ALA A 321 -8.41 -9.34 -13.48
N ILE A 322 -8.70 -10.41 -12.70
CA ILE A 322 -9.46 -11.58 -13.17
C ILE A 322 -10.86 -11.18 -13.66
N GLN A 323 -11.50 -10.21 -12.99
CA GLN A 323 -12.83 -9.73 -13.36
C GLN A 323 -12.82 -8.67 -14.48
N SER A 324 -11.66 -8.13 -14.82
CA SER A 324 -11.51 -7.01 -15.75
C SER A 324 -11.47 -7.47 -17.20
N THR A 325 -12.16 -6.73 -18.07
CA THR A 325 -11.99 -6.86 -19.52
C THR A 325 -10.59 -6.36 -19.93
N LYS A 326 -10.15 -6.72 -21.15
CA LYS A 326 -8.89 -6.24 -21.72
C LYS A 326 -8.77 -4.71 -21.63
N LYS A 327 -9.85 -3.97 -21.95
CA LYS A 327 -9.92 -2.51 -21.84
C LYS A 327 -9.60 -2.00 -20.43
N CYS A 328 -10.04 -2.69 -19.38
CA CYS A 328 -9.77 -2.31 -18.00
C CYS A 328 -8.35 -2.69 -17.56
N ILE A 329 -7.80 -3.80 -18.04
CA ILE A 329 -6.42 -4.23 -17.77
C ILE A 329 -5.43 -3.27 -18.40
N GLU A 330 -5.68 -2.84 -19.64
CA GLU A 330 -4.84 -1.91 -20.40
C GLU A 330 -5.12 -0.42 -20.07
N CYS A 331 -6.02 -0.14 -19.14
CA CYS A 331 -6.37 1.23 -18.76
C CYS A 331 -5.19 1.93 -18.10
N SER A 332 -4.78 3.07 -18.66
CA SER A 332 -3.66 3.88 -18.15
C SER A 332 -3.91 4.49 -16.76
N VAL A 333 -5.17 4.53 -16.31
CA VAL A 333 -5.58 5.14 -15.04
C VAL A 333 -6.32 4.15 -14.12
N ALA A 334 -5.98 2.87 -14.19
CA ALA A 334 -6.73 1.80 -13.52
C ALA A 334 -6.62 1.80 -11.98
N THR A 335 -5.51 2.31 -11.41
CA THR A 335 -5.33 2.32 -9.94
C THR A 335 -6.32 3.29 -9.28
N GLY A 336 -6.85 2.91 -8.13
CA GLY A 336 -7.88 3.68 -7.40
C GLY A 336 -9.29 3.60 -8.02
N CYS A 337 -9.45 2.91 -9.16
CA CYS A 337 -10.78 2.67 -9.73
C CYS A 337 -11.61 1.76 -8.81
N ALA A 338 -12.81 2.18 -8.49
CA ALA A 338 -13.71 1.47 -7.59
C ALA A 338 -14.04 0.06 -8.08
N TRP A 339 -14.14 -0.87 -7.14
CA TRP A 339 -14.41 -2.27 -7.39
C TRP A 339 -15.17 -2.90 -6.23
N CYS A 340 -16.32 -3.50 -6.53
CA CYS A 340 -17.17 -4.16 -5.57
C CYS A 340 -17.80 -5.41 -6.18
N GLN A 341 -17.50 -6.58 -5.63
CA GLN A 341 -18.06 -7.85 -6.12
C GLN A 341 -19.59 -7.92 -5.94
N GLY A 342 -20.13 -7.33 -4.85
CA GLY A 342 -21.58 -7.29 -4.61
C GLY A 342 -22.31 -6.42 -5.63
N GLU A 343 -21.74 -5.27 -6.02
CA GLU A 343 -22.31 -4.44 -7.08
C GLU A 343 -22.21 -5.12 -8.45
N ASN A 344 -21.08 -5.75 -8.76
CA ASN A 344 -20.95 -6.54 -10.00
C ASN A 344 -22.07 -7.59 -10.11
N TYR A 345 -22.38 -8.25 -8.99
CA TYR A 345 -23.42 -9.26 -8.95
C TYR A 345 -24.84 -8.69 -9.12
N ASP A 346 -25.13 -7.56 -8.49
CA ASP A 346 -26.45 -6.92 -8.47
C ASP A 346 -26.66 -5.95 -9.66
N CYS A 347 -25.57 -5.58 -10.37
CA CYS A 347 -25.62 -4.68 -11.52
C CYS A 347 -26.27 -5.33 -12.74
N SER A 348 -27.17 -4.59 -13.42
CA SER A 348 -27.82 -5.02 -14.64
C SER A 348 -26.85 -5.31 -15.80
N ASP A 349 -25.68 -4.61 -15.83
CA ASP A 349 -24.72 -4.75 -16.93
C ASP A 349 -23.97 -6.08 -16.90
N THR A 350 -23.66 -6.58 -15.70
CA THR A 350 -22.87 -7.81 -15.56
C THR A 350 -23.66 -8.95 -14.92
N GLY A 351 -24.37 -8.69 -13.85
CA GLY A 351 -25.21 -9.63 -13.13
C GLY A 351 -24.45 -10.83 -12.54
N THR A 352 -23.12 -10.75 -12.43
CA THR A 352 -22.25 -11.83 -11.99
C THR A 352 -21.08 -11.31 -11.16
N ILE A 353 -20.58 -12.14 -10.23
CA ILE A 353 -19.35 -11.82 -9.50
C ILE A 353 -18.09 -11.93 -10.38
N PHE A 354 -18.16 -12.56 -11.54
CA PHE A 354 -16.99 -12.88 -12.38
C PHE A 354 -16.64 -11.77 -13.38
N GLN A 355 -17.48 -10.76 -13.51
CA GLN A 355 -17.24 -9.63 -14.41
C GLN A 355 -17.48 -8.31 -13.67
N ARG A 356 -16.57 -7.38 -13.87
CA ARG A 356 -16.58 -6.07 -13.25
C ARG A 356 -17.55 -5.13 -13.96
N SER A 357 -18.39 -4.41 -13.19
CA SER A 357 -19.16 -3.27 -13.68
C SER A 357 -18.25 -2.10 -14.05
N THR A 358 -18.61 -1.38 -15.10
CA THR A 358 -17.90 -0.18 -15.57
C THR A 358 -18.73 1.10 -15.45
N ALA A 359 -19.89 1.06 -14.81
CA ALA A 359 -20.80 2.21 -14.67
C ALA A 359 -20.10 3.45 -14.07
N ILE A 360 -19.21 3.24 -13.10
CA ILE A 360 -18.47 4.33 -12.43
C ILE A 360 -17.21 4.82 -13.19
N CYS A 361 -16.90 4.25 -14.37
CA CYS A 361 -15.64 4.49 -15.08
C CYS A 361 -15.39 5.98 -15.37
N LYS A 362 -16.37 6.71 -15.89
CA LYS A 362 -16.24 8.15 -16.20
C LYS A 362 -15.96 8.99 -14.94
N MET A 363 -16.62 8.66 -13.83
CA MET A 363 -16.42 9.34 -12.55
C MET A 363 -15.01 9.11 -12.00
N HIS A 364 -14.47 7.89 -12.14
CA HIS A 364 -13.07 7.62 -11.77
C HIS A 364 -12.09 8.40 -12.62
N GLN A 365 -12.28 8.45 -13.94
CA GLN A 365 -11.42 9.22 -14.83
C GLN A 365 -11.44 10.72 -14.50
N ALA A 366 -12.61 11.27 -14.18
CA ALA A 366 -12.77 12.66 -13.73
C ALA A 366 -12.00 12.92 -12.42
N ARG A 367 -12.14 12.00 -11.45
CA ARG A 367 -11.36 12.05 -10.20
C ARG A 367 -9.86 12.03 -10.46
N VAL A 368 -9.37 11.18 -11.36
CA VAL A 368 -7.93 11.10 -11.69
C VAL A 368 -7.44 12.41 -12.28
N ARG A 369 -8.15 13.02 -13.23
CA ARG A 369 -7.73 14.31 -13.83
C ARG A 369 -7.64 15.43 -12.79
N ALA A 370 -8.62 15.53 -11.89
CA ALA A 370 -8.59 16.49 -10.81
C ALA A 370 -7.48 16.20 -9.78
N ASN A 371 -7.25 14.93 -9.47
CA ASN A 371 -6.19 14.48 -8.56
C ASN A 371 -4.80 14.80 -9.11
N GLN A 372 -4.56 14.55 -10.39
CA GLN A 372 -3.30 14.92 -11.06
C GLN A 372 -3.07 16.43 -11.04
N TYR A 373 -4.11 17.22 -11.30
CA TYR A 373 -4.04 18.68 -11.15
C TYR A 373 -3.62 19.09 -9.74
N PHE A 374 -4.32 18.60 -8.70
CA PHE A 374 -4.05 18.95 -7.31
C PHE A 374 -2.60 18.66 -6.90
N TRP A 375 -2.11 17.46 -7.19
CA TRP A 375 -0.76 17.09 -6.83
C TRP A 375 0.31 17.79 -7.65
N SER A 376 0.04 18.08 -8.94
CA SER A 376 0.97 18.86 -9.75
C SER A 376 1.17 20.27 -9.22
N GLU A 377 0.11 20.91 -8.71
CA GLU A 377 0.20 22.25 -8.10
C GLU A 377 0.97 22.22 -6.76
N ILE A 378 0.76 21.18 -5.94
CA ILE A 378 1.55 20.96 -4.71
C ILE A 378 3.03 20.74 -5.05
N ASP A 379 3.32 19.94 -6.05
CA ASP A 379 4.69 19.61 -6.46
C ASP A 379 5.40 20.88 -6.97
N LYS A 380 4.74 21.71 -7.78
CA LYS A 380 5.25 23.02 -8.19
C LYS A 380 5.54 23.94 -7.00
N LYS A 381 4.62 24.01 -6.04
CA LYS A 381 4.74 24.83 -4.82
C LYS A 381 5.92 24.36 -3.95
N ASN A 382 6.20 23.06 -3.93
CA ASN A 382 7.30 22.47 -3.19
C ASN A 382 8.62 22.45 -3.98
N GLY A 383 8.66 23.00 -5.21
CA GLY A 383 9.84 23.02 -6.07
C GLY A 383 10.19 21.65 -6.67
N ILE A 384 9.24 20.71 -6.71
CA ILE A 384 9.38 19.40 -7.33
C ILE A 384 9.06 19.56 -8.83
N GLN A 385 10.07 19.42 -9.70
CA GLN A 385 9.96 19.78 -11.11
C GLN A 385 9.60 18.65 -12.07
N SER A 386 9.41 17.38 -11.65
CA SER A 386 9.10 16.31 -12.61
C SER A 386 8.17 15.22 -12.08
N GLU A 387 7.27 14.71 -12.95
CA GLU A 387 6.45 13.51 -12.71
C GLU A 387 7.30 12.26 -12.37
N ALA A 388 8.54 12.18 -12.86
CA ALA A 388 9.48 11.10 -12.59
C ALA A 388 9.90 11.07 -11.11
N GLU A 389 10.08 12.22 -10.46
CA GLU A 389 10.41 12.31 -9.04
C GLU A 389 9.22 11.98 -8.14
N ALA A 390 8.01 12.40 -8.53
CA ALA A 390 6.78 12.03 -7.82
C ALA A 390 6.49 10.51 -7.90
N VAL A 391 6.82 9.85 -9.01
CA VAL A 391 6.73 8.38 -9.17
C VAL A 391 7.74 7.66 -8.27
N VAL A 392 8.94 8.21 -8.12
CA VAL A 392 9.97 7.66 -7.21
C VAL A 392 9.51 7.80 -5.76
N ASP A 393 8.98 8.95 -5.35
CA ASP A 393 8.49 9.19 -3.98
C ASP A 393 7.29 8.28 -3.63
N ASN A 394 6.37 8.07 -4.56
CA ASN A 394 5.26 7.13 -4.37
C ASN A 394 5.71 5.66 -4.28
N ARG A 395 6.72 5.24 -5.05
CA ARG A 395 7.31 3.90 -4.88
C ARG A 395 7.96 3.75 -3.52
N CYS A 396 8.63 4.78 -3.02
CA CYS A 396 9.23 4.78 -1.68
C CYS A 396 8.18 4.70 -0.55
N ARG A 397 6.94 5.16 -0.77
CA ARG A 397 5.86 5.07 0.23
C ARG A 397 5.10 3.75 0.20
N LEU A 398 5.02 3.09 -0.96
CA LEU A 398 4.27 1.83 -1.13
C LEU A 398 5.04 0.59 -0.64
N ASP A 399 6.37 0.66 -0.56
CA ASP A 399 7.22 -0.46 -0.11
C ASP A 399 7.64 -0.36 1.37
N LYS A 400 6.91 0.36 2.20
CA LYS A 400 7.07 0.25 3.66
C LYS A 400 6.49 -1.06 4.17
N THR A 401 7.09 -2.18 3.75
CA THR A 401 6.99 -3.41 4.52
C THR A 401 7.98 -3.31 5.68
N PRO A 402 7.53 -3.41 6.94
CA PRO A 402 8.38 -3.20 8.12
C PRO A 402 9.55 -4.19 8.27
N ASN A 403 9.63 -5.24 7.45
CA ASN A 403 10.51 -6.39 7.62
C ASN A 403 11.41 -6.70 6.42
N SER A 404 11.61 -5.81 5.46
CA SER A 404 12.65 -6.05 4.46
C SER A 404 14.01 -5.71 5.06
N PRO A 405 14.98 -6.63 5.08
CA PRO A 405 16.33 -6.33 5.55
C PRO A 405 16.89 -5.17 4.73
N LYS A 406 17.30 -4.11 5.39
CA LYS A 406 17.96 -2.98 4.74
C LYS A 406 19.40 -3.36 4.48
N THR A 407 19.87 -3.14 3.27
CA THR A 407 21.28 -3.29 2.90
C THR A 407 21.98 -1.94 3.00
N VAL A 408 23.09 -1.88 3.73
CA VAL A 408 23.94 -0.69 3.76
C VAL A 408 25.23 -0.99 2.99
N ILE A 409 25.45 -0.21 1.92
CA ILE A 409 26.67 -0.24 1.13
C ILE A 409 27.65 0.77 1.76
N VAL A 410 28.79 0.30 2.23
CA VAL A 410 29.82 1.12 2.88
C VAL A 410 31.00 1.28 1.94
N LEU A 411 31.23 2.50 1.44
CA LEU A 411 32.46 2.82 0.71
C LEU A 411 33.59 3.02 1.70
N THR A 412 34.56 2.11 1.72
CA THR A 412 35.64 2.15 2.72
C THR A 412 36.68 3.23 2.45
N ALA A 413 36.73 3.74 1.21
CA ALA A 413 37.58 4.84 0.80
C ALA A 413 36.96 5.69 -0.31
N THR A 414 37.49 6.90 -0.52
CA THR A 414 37.04 7.77 -1.63
C THR A 414 37.37 7.20 -3.00
N ASP A 415 38.34 6.33 -3.10
CA ASP A 415 38.76 5.56 -4.27
C ASP A 415 38.32 4.09 -4.20
N ALA A 416 37.34 3.77 -3.35
CA ALA A 416 36.70 2.46 -3.34
C ALA A 416 36.25 2.05 -4.75
N THR A 417 36.40 0.76 -5.08
CA THR A 417 36.21 0.30 -6.45
C THR A 417 34.80 0.60 -6.97
N PRO A 418 34.65 1.27 -8.12
CA PRO A 418 33.33 1.55 -8.67
C PRO A 418 32.74 0.26 -9.22
N PHE A 419 31.55 -0.12 -8.79
CA PHE A 419 30.87 -1.35 -9.20
C PHE A 419 29.53 -1.10 -9.91
N CYS A 420 29.13 0.17 -10.07
CA CYS A 420 27.94 0.57 -10.82
C CYS A 420 28.31 1.54 -11.95
N ILE A 421 27.33 2.21 -12.56
CA ILE A 421 27.50 3.08 -13.75
C ILE A 421 28.53 4.20 -13.51
N SER A 422 28.62 4.74 -12.30
CA SER A 422 29.54 5.85 -12.02
C SER A 422 30.99 5.42 -11.80
N SER A 423 31.92 6.29 -12.16
CA SER A 423 33.33 6.19 -11.78
C SER A 423 33.60 7.09 -10.58
N ASN A 424 34.40 6.62 -9.62
CA ASN A 424 34.95 7.44 -8.57
C ASN A 424 36.10 8.28 -9.14
N ASN A 425 35.92 9.59 -9.21
CA ASN A 425 36.92 10.51 -9.76
C ASN A 425 37.69 11.26 -8.67
N SER A 426 37.78 10.71 -7.47
CA SER A 426 38.60 11.31 -6.42
C SER A 426 40.07 11.19 -6.75
N LYS A 427 40.78 12.31 -6.72
CA LYS A 427 42.24 12.35 -6.90
C LYS A 427 43.03 12.00 -5.62
N GLU A 428 42.36 12.02 -4.47
CA GLU A 428 42.92 11.70 -3.18
C GLU A 428 42.23 10.51 -2.56
N SER A 429 43.00 9.56 -2.08
CA SER A 429 42.47 8.39 -1.35
C SER A 429 42.35 8.75 0.13
N VAL A 430 41.10 8.81 0.61
CA VAL A 430 40.76 9.07 2.01
C VAL A 430 39.89 7.92 2.50
N LEU A 431 40.34 7.24 3.55
CA LEU A 431 39.56 6.19 4.20
C LEU A 431 38.38 6.80 4.97
N ILE A 432 37.27 6.05 5.03
CA ILE A 432 36.19 6.33 5.99
C ILE A 432 36.75 6.31 7.42
N SER A 433 36.23 7.12 8.32
CA SER A 433 36.72 7.09 9.71
C SER A 433 36.37 5.72 10.34
N LEU A 434 37.32 5.20 11.15
CA LEU A 434 37.11 3.95 11.89
C LEU A 434 35.91 4.07 12.85
N GLN A 435 35.64 5.27 13.35
CA GLN A 435 34.49 5.58 14.19
C GLN A 435 33.17 5.39 13.43
N ASP A 436 33.09 5.80 12.15
CA ASP A 436 31.89 5.62 11.33
C ASP A 436 31.69 4.15 11.00
N ILE A 437 32.76 3.37 10.79
CA ILE A 437 32.63 1.91 10.61
C ILE A 437 32.10 1.25 11.88
N HIS A 438 32.64 1.56 13.04
CA HIS A 438 32.11 1.03 14.30
C HIS A 438 30.65 1.40 14.53
N LYS A 439 30.27 2.63 14.19
CA LYS A 439 28.90 3.11 14.30
C LYS A 439 27.95 2.32 13.40
N ILE A 440 28.27 2.16 12.11
CA ILE A 440 27.40 1.45 11.16
C ILE A 440 27.30 -0.05 11.47
N VAL A 441 28.41 -0.68 11.89
CA VAL A 441 28.43 -2.07 12.32
C VAL A 441 27.49 -2.27 13.51
N ARG A 442 27.56 -1.42 14.52
CA ARG A 442 26.67 -1.46 15.68
C ARG A 442 25.20 -1.26 15.29
N GLU A 443 24.92 -0.28 14.44
CA GLU A 443 23.56 -0.01 13.95
C GLU A 443 23.01 -1.18 13.14
N ALA A 444 23.83 -1.77 12.27
CA ALA A 444 23.44 -2.94 11.48
C ALA A 444 23.07 -4.14 12.35
N ILE A 445 23.85 -4.41 13.39
CA ILE A 445 23.54 -5.50 14.36
C ILE A 445 22.19 -5.22 15.05
N LEU A 446 21.98 -3.99 15.53
CA LEU A 446 20.78 -3.62 16.28
C LEU A 446 19.52 -3.62 15.42
N GLN A 447 19.65 -3.32 14.13
CA GLN A 447 18.52 -3.18 13.18
C GLN A 447 18.34 -4.38 12.26
N GLY A 448 19.25 -5.36 12.30
CA GLY A 448 19.23 -6.51 11.40
C GLY A 448 19.51 -6.11 9.93
N TRP A 449 20.44 -5.18 9.68
CA TRP A 449 20.79 -4.75 8.32
C TRP A 449 21.90 -5.61 7.74
N ASP A 450 21.81 -5.87 6.43
CA ASP A 450 22.88 -6.48 5.65
C ASP A 450 23.98 -5.44 5.31
N LEU A 451 25.23 -5.75 5.59
CA LEU A 451 26.37 -4.90 5.28
C LEU A 451 27.06 -5.35 3.99
N GLN A 452 27.39 -4.40 3.12
CA GLN A 452 28.21 -4.61 1.92
C GLN A 452 29.36 -3.60 1.94
N PHE A 453 30.60 -4.08 2.13
CA PHE A 453 31.78 -3.22 2.11
C PHE A 453 32.41 -3.20 0.72
N VAL A 454 32.68 -2.00 0.22
CA VAL A 454 33.34 -1.78 -1.07
C VAL A 454 34.77 -1.37 -0.82
N TYR A 455 35.69 -2.18 -1.28
CA TYR A 455 37.11 -2.04 -1.00
C TYR A 455 37.82 -1.18 -2.05
N PRO A 456 38.90 -0.45 -1.66
CA PRO A 456 39.82 0.18 -2.60
C PRO A 456 40.72 -0.87 -3.28
N PRO A 457 41.54 -0.47 -4.28
CA PRO A 457 42.46 -1.37 -4.98
C PRO A 457 43.69 -1.82 -4.15
N TYR A 458 43.79 -1.40 -2.91
CA TYR A 458 44.85 -1.75 -1.96
C TYR A 458 44.26 -2.39 -0.71
N GLN A 459 45.11 -2.98 0.11
CA GLN A 459 44.73 -3.62 1.36
C GLN A 459 44.38 -2.57 2.43
N LEU A 460 43.24 -2.73 3.10
CA LEU A 460 42.88 -1.88 4.23
C LEU A 460 43.78 -2.15 5.44
N PRO A 461 43.98 -1.14 6.32
CA PRO A 461 44.67 -1.35 7.58
C PRO A 461 44.07 -2.45 8.45
N THR A 462 44.90 -3.12 9.25
CA THR A 462 44.46 -4.30 10.04
C THR A 462 43.32 -3.98 11.00
N GLU A 463 43.31 -2.78 11.59
CA GLU A 463 42.23 -2.33 12.47
C GLU A 463 40.87 -2.20 11.75
N TYR A 464 40.86 -1.82 10.47
CA TYR A 464 39.65 -1.79 9.66
C TYR A 464 39.15 -3.18 9.39
N MET A 465 40.06 -4.08 8.94
CA MET A 465 39.71 -5.47 8.66
C MET A 465 39.16 -6.17 9.90
N ALA A 466 39.75 -5.95 11.07
CA ALA A 466 39.30 -6.54 12.32
C ALA A 466 37.84 -6.16 12.68
N VAL A 467 37.42 -4.93 12.39
CA VAL A 467 36.03 -4.48 12.63
C VAL A 467 35.10 -5.03 11.57
N ILE A 468 35.49 -4.98 10.29
CA ILE A 468 34.66 -5.47 9.18
C ILE A 468 34.42 -6.99 9.31
N GLU A 469 35.46 -7.77 9.61
CA GLU A 469 35.38 -9.23 9.76
C GLU A 469 34.66 -9.68 11.04
N SER A 470 34.42 -8.76 11.99
CA SER A 470 33.70 -9.09 13.23
C SER A 470 32.20 -9.33 13.03
N VAL A 471 31.64 -9.03 11.83
CA VAL A 471 30.21 -9.16 11.52
C VAL A 471 30.02 -9.85 10.19
N PRO A 472 28.87 -10.56 9.99
CA PRO A 472 28.49 -11.05 8.68
C PRO A 472 28.35 -9.88 7.69
N HIS A 473 29.04 -9.96 6.56
CA HIS A 473 29.02 -8.93 5.55
C HIS A 473 29.29 -9.53 4.16
N LYS A 474 29.09 -8.73 3.11
CA LYS A 474 29.55 -9.03 1.75
C LYS A 474 30.65 -8.08 1.37
N ALA A 475 31.68 -8.59 0.70
CA ALA A 475 32.81 -7.84 0.20
C ALA A 475 32.74 -7.62 -1.31
N ILE A 476 32.84 -6.35 -1.75
CA ILE A 476 32.95 -5.97 -3.16
C ILE A 476 34.38 -5.46 -3.36
N THR A 477 35.17 -6.20 -4.13
CA THR A 477 36.62 -5.93 -4.32
C THR A 477 36.98 -5.77 -5.79
N PRO A 478 38.06 -5.06 -6.14
CA PRO A 478 38.63 -5.13 -7.48
C PRO A 478 39.07 -6.56 -7.82
N ALA A 479 38.88 -7.00 -9.06
CA ALA A 479 39.27 -8.35 -9.51
C ALA A 479 40.77 -8.62 -9.42
N ILE A 480 41.57 -7.56 -9.45
CA ILE A 480 43.04 -7.62 -9.33
C ILE A 480 43.54 -7.41 -7.88
N SER A 481 42.63 -7.29 -6.91
CA SER A 481 42.99 -7.14 -5.51
C SER A 481 43.53 -8.45 -4.89
N PRO A 482 44.44 -8.39 -3.93
CA PRO A 482 44.83 -9.54 -3.12
C PRO A 482 43.68 -10.05 -2.22
N THR A 483 42.71 -9.20 -1.91
CA THR A 483 41.54 -9.54 -1.07
C THR A 483 40.45 -10.18 -1.92
N LYS A 484 40.06 -11.40 -1.59
CA LYS A 484 38.97 -12.10 -2.25
C LYS A 484 37.62 -11.54 -1.79
N GLY A 485 36.76 -11.11 -2.71
CA GLY A 485 35.41 -10.61 -2.43
C GLY A 485 34.32 -11.61 -2.83
N ASP A 486 33.10 -11.37 -2.31
CA ASP A 486 31.88 -12.05 -2.79
C ASP A 486 31.50 -11.57 -4.18
N ALA A 487 31.80 -10.32 -4.51
CA ALA A 487 31.72 -9.77 -5.85
C ALA A 487 33.03 -9.11 -6.23
N MET A 488 33.59 -9.49 -7.37
CA MET A 488 34.85 -8.98 -7.90
C MET A 488 34.60 -8.09 -9.12
N VAL A 489 35.10 -6.87 -9.10
CA VAL A 489 34.86 -5.86 -10.12
C VAL A 489 36.01 -5.79 -11.12
N ILE A 490 35.67 -5.86 -12.40
CA ILE A 490 36.57 -5.75 -13.56
C ILE A 490 36.29 -4.41 -14.24
N ASN A 491 37.28 -3.55 -14.33
CA ASN A 491 37.17 -2.22 -14.94
C ASN A 491 37.85 -2.24 -16.35
N GLY A 492 37.10 -2.75 -17.34
CA GLY A 492 37.60 -2.87 -18.71
C GLY A 492 38.06 -4.28 -19.08
N TRP A 493 38.10 -4.54 -20.38
CA TRP A 493 38.38 -5.87 -20.94
C TRP A 493 39.78 -6.37 -20.68
N GLU A 494 40.77 -5.47 -20.59
CA GLU A 494 42.17 -5.77 -20.33
C GLU A 494 42.42 -6.41 -18.96
N GLU A 495 41.50 -6.29 -18.03
CA GLU A 495 41.59 -6.94 -16.73
C GLU A 495 41.13 -8.39 -16.75
N ILE A 496 40.33 -8.80 -17.72
CA ILE A 496 39.77 -10.17 -17.82
C ILE A 496 40.91 -11.21 -17.84
N ALA A 497 41.93 -10.97 -18.63
CA ALA A 497 43.08 -11.88 -18.73
C ALA A 497 43.86 -12.06 -17.42
N LYS A 498 43.70 -11.14 -16.48
CA LYS A 498 44.33 -11.17 -15.13
C LYS A 498 43.49 -11.93 -14.12
N CYS A 499 42.19 -12.20 -14.41
CA CYS A 499 41.31 -12.94 -13.54
C CYS A 499 41.65 -14.43 -13.59
N LYS A 500 42.09 -15.01 -12.47
CA LYS A 500 42.47 -16.43 -12.36
C LYS A 500 41.73 -17.15 -11.23
N GLN A 501 40.96 -16.42 -10.45
CA GLN A 501 40.29 -16.97 -9.28
C GLN A 501 38.80 -17.10 -9.55
N HIS A 502 38.19 -18.15 -9.03
CA HIS A 502 36.74 -18.27 -9.05
C HIS A 502 36.12 -17.30 -8.04
N ALA A 503 35.10 -16.56 -8.49
CA ALA A 503 34.30 -15.68 -7.63
C ALA A 503 32.79 -15.98 -7.80
N PRO A 504 31.98 -15.89 -6.72
CA PRO A 504 30.53 -16.06 -6.84
C PRO A 504 29.92 -15.07 -7.85
N ILE A 505 30.40 -13.84 -7.85
CA ILE A 505 29.93 -12.80 -8.77
C ILE A 505 31.11 -12.04 -9.37
N TYR A 506 31.13 -11.92 -10.69
CA TYR A 506 31.96 -10.93 -11.38
C TYR A 506 31.09 -9.77 -11.88
N ILE A 507 31.57 -8.54 -11.72
CA ILE A 507 30.96 -7.32 -12.25
C ILE A 507 31.87 -6.74 -13.31
N LEU A 508 31.53 -6.91 -14.59
CA LEU A 508 32.27 -6.33 -15.73
C LEU A 508 31.71 -4.95 -16.04
N ARG A 509 32.48 -3.91 -15.76
CA ARG A 509 32.19 -2.53 -16.15
C ARG A 509 32.83 -2.24 -17.50
N THR A 510 32.02 -1.86 -18.49
CA THR A 510 32.47 -1.68 -19.88
C THR A 510 31.68 -0.59 -20.57
N ARG A 511 32.21 -0.06 -21.66
CA ARG A 511 31.40 0.74 -22.60
C ARG A 511 30.71 -0.22 -23.59
N LEU A 512 29.58 0.24 -24.13
CA LEU A 512 28.80 -0.57 -25.05
C LEU A 512 29.56 -0.92 -26.34
N ILE A 513 30.39 -0.01 -26.85
CA ILE A 513 31.21 -0.24 -28.02
C ILE A 513 32.27 -1.34 -27.78
N ASP A 514 32.90 -1.32 -26.61
CA ASP A 514 33.89 -2.30 -26.24
C ASP A 514 33.24 -3.69 -26.04
N PHE A 515 32.00 -3.73 -25.54
CA PHE A 515 31.21 -4.95 -25.45
C PHE A 515 30.97 -5.59 -26.84
N TYR A 516 30.65 -4.78 -27.86
CA TYR A 516 30.48 -5.30 -29.22
C TYR A 516 31.74 -5.93 -29.77
N GLN A 517 32.89 -5.32 -29.51
CA GLN A 517 34.18 -5.71 -30.05
C GLN A 517 34.77 -6.97 -29.38
N ASN A 518 34.63 -7.04 -28.05
CA ASN A 518 35.39 -8.01 -27.23
C ASN A 518 34.51 -9.14 -26.66
N ILE A 519 33.27 -9.29 -27.08
CA ILE A 519 32.31 -10.28 -26.54
C ILE A 519 32.85 -11.71 -26.55
N ASN A 520 33.82 -12.04 -27.39
CA ASN A 520 34.42 -13.36 -27.46
C ASN A 520 35.27 -13.74 -26.24
N GLU A 521 35.83 -12.74 -25.56
CA GLU A 521 36.72 -12.93 -24.42
C GLU A 521 35.96 -13.25 -23.12
N ILE A 522 34.61 -13.12 -23.15
CA ILE A 522 33.78 -13.29 -21.96
C ILE A 522 33.70 -14.77 -21.52
N GLY A 523 34.00 -15.71 -22.41
CA GLY A 523 33.88 -17.15 -22.13
C GLY A 523 34.75 -17.61 -20.97
N ASP A 524 36.00 -17.13 -20.92
CA ASP A 524 36.93 -17.47 -19.84
C ASP A 524 36.46 -16.94 -18.49
N LEU A 525 35.86 -15.73 -18.48
CA LEU A 525 35.30 -15.13 -17.28
C LEU A 525 34.05 -15.88 -16.78
N LEU A 526 33.19 -16.35 -17.71
CA LEU A 526 32.03 -17.15 -17.36
C LEU A 526 32.39 -18.46 -16.66
N ASN A 527 33.51 -19.08 -17.06
CA ASN A 527 34.01 -20.32 -16.45
C ASN A 527 34.56 -20.09 -15.01
N LEU A 528 34.86 -18.86 -14.66
CA LEU A 528 35.37 -18.45 -13.34
C LEU A 528 34.32 -17.87 -12.42
N SER A 529 33.02 -17.87 -12.80
CA SER A 529 31.97 -17.23 -12.02
C SER A 529 30.66 -18.03 -12.02
N ASP A 530 29.93 -17.94 -10.90
CA ASP A 530 28.55 -18.42 -10.84
C ASP A 530 27.59 -17.41 -11.46
N ARG A 531 27.96 -16.10 -11.41
CA ARG A 531 27.18 -14.99 -11.96
C ARG A 531 28.07 -13.90 -12.54
N LEU A 532 27.69 -13.41 -13.71
CA LEU A 532 28.31 -12.23 -14.34
C LEU A 532 27.29 -11.10 -14.46
N GLU A 533 27.63 -9.95 -13.89
CA GLU A 533 26.92 -8.67 -14.05
C GLU A 533 27.66 -7.78 -15.04
N ILE A 534 27.07 -7.47 -16.18
CA ILE A 534 27.61 -6.55 -17.16
C ILE A 534 26.99 -5.17 -16.92
N VAL A 535 27.82 -4.17 -16.67
CA VAL A 535 27.42 -2.80 -16.39
C VAL A 535 27.98 -1.87 -17.46
N PHE A 536 27.09 -1.25 -18.23
CA PHE A 536 27.47 -0.26 -19.23
C PHE A 536 27.70 1.11 -18.58
N CYS A 537 28.88 1.69 -18.81
CA CYS A 537 29.33 2.95 -18.21
C CYS A 537 29.29 4.14 -19.21
N ASP A 538 28.51 4.01 -20.28
CA ASP A 538 28.33 5.07 -21.28
C ASP A 538 27.51 6.25 -20.71
N GLU A 539 27.65 7.44 -21.34
CA GLU A 539 26.89 8.61 -20.92
C GLU A 539 25.39 8.47 -21.20
N VAL A 540 24.55 9.12 -20.40
CA VAL A 540 23.08 8.96 -20.38
C VAL A 540 22.40 9.31 -21.73
N ASN A 541 23.05 10.07 -22.60
CA ASN A 541 22.52 10.49 -23.92
C ASN A 541 23.12 9.71 -25.10
N PHE A 542 23.62 8.52 -24.86
CA PHE A 542 24.29 7.72 -25.89
C PHE A 542 23.27 7.10 -26.84
N SER A 543 23.42 7.35 -28.15
CA SER A 543 22.73 6.59 -29.20
C SER A 543 23.48 5.28 -29.45
N TYR A 544 22.78 4.16 -29.42
CA TYR A 544 23.38 2.86 -29.65
C TYR A 544 22.92 2.23 -30.97
N ASP A 545 23.79 1.42 -31.57
CA ASP A 545 23.44 0.62 -32.71
C ASP A 545 22.66 -0.63 -32.25
N GLU A 546 21.35 -0.62 -32.51
CA GLU A 546 20.45 -1.71 -32.09
C GLU A 546 20.81 -3.05 -32.75
N GLU A 547 21.24 -3.04 -34.02
CA GLU A 547 21.60 -4.27 -34.71
C GLU A 547 22.89 -4.86 -34.17
N ALA A 548 23.91 -4.04 -33.93
CA ALA A 548 25.15 -4.46 -33.28
C ALA A 548 24.89 -5.02 -31.88
N TYR A 549 24.03 -4.36 -31.10
CA TYR A 549 23.62 -4.81 -29.76
C TYR A 549 22.93 -6.18 -29.81
N ARG A 550 21.97 -6.36 -30.71
CA ARG A 550 21.25 -7.62 -30.90
C ARG A 550 22.21 -8.75 -31.34
N LYS A 551 23.19 -8.46 -32.20
CA LYS A 551 24.21 -9.40 -32.63
C LYS A 551 25.12 -9.84 -31.46
N ALA A 552 25.54 -8.88 -30.63
CA ALA A 552 26.34 -9.15 -29.43
C ALA A 552 25.58 -10.01 -28.43
N LEU A 553 24.28 -9.69 -28.16
CA LEU A 553 23.45 -10.51 -27.30
C LEU A 553 23.25 -11.94 -27.79
N ARG A 554 23.05 -12.16 -29.10
CA ARG A 554 22.95 -13.52 -29.66
C ARG A 554 24.24 -14.28 -29.43
N LYS A 555 25.38 -13.63 -29.59
CA LYS A 555 26.69 -14.23 -29.36
C LYS A 555 26.91 -14.58 -27.89
N LEU A 556 26.58 -13.64 -26.97
CA LEU A 556 26.61 -13.89 -25.55
C LEU A 556 25.71 -15.08 -25.16
N THR A 557 24.51 -15.14 -25.73
CA THR A 557 23.58 -16.26 -25.50
C THR A 557 24.21 -17.59 -25.92
N SER A 558 24.88 -17.63 -27.08
CA SER A 558 25.57 -18.85 -27.56
C SER A 558 26.70 -19.29 -26.62
N ILE A 559 27.45 -18.35 -26.06
CA ILE A 559 28.51 -18.63 -25.08
C ILE A 559 27.92 -19.18 -23.78
N VAL A 560 26.86 -18.54 -23.25
CA VAL A 560 26.15 -18.99 -22.03
C VAL A 560 25.58 -20.41 -22.23
N LEU A 561 24.94 -20.69 -23.38
CA LEU A 561 24.41 -22.02 -23.69
C LEU A 561 25.50 -23.07 -23.78
N LYS A 562 26.70 -22.72 -24.29
CA LYS A 562 27.86 -23.61 -24.29
C LYS A 562 28.27 -23.94 -22.84
N CYS A 563 28.44 -22.97 -21.97
CA CYS A 563 28.74 -23.20 -20.55
C CYS A 563 27.69 -24.12 -19.89
N TRP A 564 26.42 -23.93 -20.20
CA TRP A 564 25.33 -24.76 -19.64
C TRP A 564 25.38 -26.20 -20.19
N SER A 565 25.76 -26.40 -21.46
CA SER A 565 25.94 -27.74 -22.05
C SER A 565 27.11 -28.50 -21.42
N GLU A 566 28.09 -27.78 -20.90
CA GLU A 566 29.25 -28.28 -20.17
C GLU A 566 28.99 -28.43 -18.67
N SER A 567 27.72 -28.39 -18.25
CA SER A 567 27.23 -28.52 -16.86
C SER A 567 27.56 -27.34 -15.93
N HIS A 568 28.05 -26.23 -16.46
CA HIS A 568 28.30 -25.00 -15.69
C HIS A 568 27.17 -23.99 -15.92
N ARG A 569 26.25 -23.88 -14.95
CA ARG A 569 25.04 -23.02 -15.03
C ARG A 569 25.33 -21.61 -14.58
N VAL A 570 26.18 -20.89 -15.28
CA VAL A 570 26.44 -19.47 -14.99
C VAL A 570 25.21 -18.60 -15.28
N GLN A 571 25.00 -17.58 -14.46
CA GLN A 571 23.98 -16.57 -14.65
C GLN A 571 24.60 -15.29 -15.27
N VAL A 572 23.86 -14.64 -16.18
CA VAL A 572 24.30 -13.37 -16.80
C VAL A 572 23.11 -12.42 -16.84
N ASN A 573 23.24 -11.22 -16.25
CA ASN A 573 22.16 -10.27 -16.11
C ASN A 573 21.47 -9.89 -17.44
N LEU A 574 22.21 -9.76 -18.53
CA LEU A 574 21.65 -9.41 -19.84
C LEU A 574 20.84 -10.56 -20.49
N ILE A 575 21.06 -11.82 -20.09
CA ILE A 575 20.47 -13.01 -20.69
C ILE A 575 19.58 -13.75 -19.70
N THR A 576 20.15 -14.29 -18.62
CA THR A 576 19.43 -15.21 -17.72
C THR A 576 18.38 -14.52 -16.89
N ASP A 577 18.61 -13.26 -16.48
CA ASP A 577 17.64 -12.48 -15.74
C ASP A 577 16.40 -12.12 -16.59
N ARG A 578 16.58 -12.11 -17.92
CA ARG A 578 15.47 -11.90 -18.88
C ARG A 578 14.59 -13.13 -19.07
N LEU A 579 15.08 -14.31 -18.70
CA LEU A 579 14.32 -15.56 -18.72
C LEU A 579 13.43 -15.73 -17.49
N GLN A 580 13.67 -14.97 -16.44
CA GLN A 580 12.84 -15.00 -15.24
C GLN A 580 11.52 -14.27 -15.50
N LEU A 581 10.42 -14.94 -15.23
CA LEU A 581 9.06 -14.40 -15.41
C LEU A 581 8.66 -13.36 -14.36
N HIS A 582 9.46 -13.20 -13.31
CA HIS A 582 9.23 -12.19 -12.28
C HIS A 582 9.85 -10.86 -12.65
N LYS A 583 9.11 -9.77 -12.40
CA LYS A 583 9.63 -8.42 -12.58
C LYS A 583 10.80 -8.21 -11.62
N MET A 584 12.00 -8.09 -12.16
CA MET A 584 13.18 -7.75 -11.36
C MET A 584 13.21 -6.23 -11.14
N ALA A 585 13.43 -5.81 -9.90
CA ALA A 585 13.75 -4.43 -9.62
C ALA A 585 15.16 -4.14 -10.15
N ASN A 586 15.29 -3.16 -11.03
CA ASN A 586 16.59 -2.85 -11.64
C ASN A 586 17.63 -2.35 -10.62
N CYS A 587 17.19 -1.63 -9.61
CA CYS A 587 18.04 -1.11 -8.56
C CYS A 587 17.18 -0.79 -7.33
N ASN A 588 17.58 -1.28 -6.17
CA ASN A 588 16.88 -1.04 -4.90
C ASN A 588 17.48 0.14 -4.12
N ALA A 589 18.28 0.98 -4.78
CA ALA A 589 18.91 2.15 -4.17
C ALA A 589 17.86 3.12 -3.64
N GLY A 590 18.01 3.52 -2.40
CA GLY A 590 17.08 4.40 -1.67
C GLY A 590 15.82 3.71 -1.14
N LEU A 591 15.50 2.48 -1.59
CA LEU A 591 14.36 1.69 -1.10
C LEU A 591 14.80 0.63 -0.10
N GLN A 592 15.68 -0.28 -0.54
CA GLN A 592 16.21 -1.37 0.28
C GLN A 592 17.70 -1.21 0.59
N SER A 593 18.42 -0.35 -0.15
CA SER A 593 19.82 -0.08 0.08
C SER A 593 20.13 1.42 0.15
N VAL A 594 21.08 1.78 1.02
CA VAL A 594 21.67 3.10 1.15
C VAL A 594 23.17 2.99 1.15
N THR A 595 23.89 4.08 0.81
CA THR A 595 25.35 4.11 0.75
C THR A 595 25.91 5.03 1.81
N LEU A 596 26.80 4.53 2.67
CA LEU A 596 27.64 5.32 3.56
C LEU A 596 28.95 5.65 2.86
N ALA A 597 29.26 6.92 2.69
CA ALA A 597 30.48 7.39 2.04
C ALA A 597 31.57 7.78 3.06
N PRO A 598 32.85 7.91 2.63
CA PRO A 598 33.99 8.26 3.51
C PRO A 598 33.86 9.59 4.26
N ASN A 599 32.98 10.48 3.81
CA ASN A 599 32.66 11.72 4.52
C ASN A 599 31.65 11.56 5.67
N GLY A 600 31.32 10.31 6.06
CA GLY A 600 30.38 9.99 7.13
C GLY A 600 28.91 10.26 6.78
N ARG A 601 28.59 10.56 5.52
CA ARG A 601 27.22 10.87 5.08
C ARG A 601 26.61 9.71 4.31
N TYR A 602 25.28 9.55 4.46
CA TYR A 602 24.51 8.60 3.70
C TYR A 602 24.03 9.19 2.37
N TYR A 603 23.99 8.36 1.35
CA TYR A 603 23.51 8.67 0.00
C TYR A 603 22.54 7.59 -0.47
N ILE A 604 21.64 7.95 -1.40
CA ILE A 604 20.69 7.02 -1.97
C ILE A 604 21.42 5.88 -2.71
N CYS A 605 22.49 6.20 -3.44
CA CYS A 605 23.30 5.19 -4.13
C CYS A 605 24.75 5.63 -4.28
N PRO A 606 25.68 4.70 -4.55
CA PRO A 606 27.09 5.00 -4.72
C PRO A 606 27.39 6.00 -5.86
N SER A 607 26.56 6.01 -6.89
CA SER A 607 26.76 6.87 -8.06
C SER A 607 26.49 8.35 -7.80
N LEU A 608 25.85 8.69 -6.68
CA LEU A 608 25.55 10.08 -6.31
C LEU A 608 26.61 10.72 -5.40
N VAL A 609 27.55 9.92 -4.88
CA VAL A 609 28.52 10.37 -3.86
C VAL A 609 29.51 11.42 -4.40
N TYR A 610 29.86 11.37 -5.69
CA TYR A 610 30.92 12.22 -6.27
C TYR A 610 30.50 13.00 -7.53
N ARG A 611 29.22 13.11 -7.85
CA ARG A 611 28.76 13.89 -9.02
C ARG A 611 28.54 15.35 -8.66
N SER A 612 29.30 16.25 -9.30
CA SER A 612 29.16 17.72 -9.21
C SER A 612 27.84 18.27 -9.75
N PHE A 613 27.02 17.48 -10.42
CA PHE A 613 25.76 17.89 -11.04
C PHE A 613 24.51 17.75 -10.13
N CYS A 614 24.60 17.05 -9.03
CA CYS A 614 23.55 17.08 -8.03
C CYS A 614 23.78 18.25 -7.07
N ARG A 615 23.49 19.47 -7.49
CA ARG A 615 23.02 20.53 -6.58
C ARG A 615 21.59 20.21 -6.10
N ILE A 616 21.31 18.98 -5.75
CA ILE A 616 20.24 18.68 -4.83
C ILE A 616 20.81 19.09 -3.49
N LYS A 617 20.21 20.13 -2.88
CA LYS A 617 20.41 20.44 -1.46
C LYS A 617 20.47 19.10 -0.77
N THR A 618 21.60 18.85 -0.07
CA THR A 618 21.81 17.72 0.82
C THR A 618 20.44 17.27 1.31
N PHE A 619 19.95 16.12 0.82
CA PHE A 619 18.88 15.48 1.52
C PHE A 619 19.43 15.33 2.93
N LYS A 620 18.86 16.06 3.89
CA LYS A 620 18.90 15.61 5.26
C LYS A 620 18.18 14.27 5.17
N MET A 621 18.93 13.22 4.89
CA MET A 621 18.48 11.90 5.23
C MET A 621 18.12 12.03 6.69
N TYR A 622 16.91 11.65 6.99
CA TYR A 622 16.43 11.50 8.33
C TYR A 622 17.61 10.98 9.14
N GLU A 623 18.07 11.74 10.11
CA GLU A 623 18.82 11.17 11.19
C GLU A 623 18.01 9.96 11.62
N ILE A 624 18.53 8.77 11.37
CA ILE A 624 18.06 7.54 11.99
C ILE A 624 18.64 7.59 13.42
N SER A 625 18.37 8.68 14.07
CA SER A 625 18.50 8.89 15.50
C SER A 625 17.07 8.82 16.05
N GLY A 626 16.49 7.64 16.03
CA GLY A 626 15.53 7.22 17.01
C GLY A 626 16.21 7.09 18.38
N GLY A 627 16.93 8.11 18.77
CA GLY A 627 17.35 8.31 20.13
C GLY A 627 16.12 8.76 20.91
N LEU A 628 15.55 7.88 21.71
CA LEU A 628 14.73 8.21 22.85
C LEU A 628 15.39 9.34 23.64
N SER A 629 15.02 10.59 23.39
CA SER A 629 15.19 11.65 24.36
C SER A 629 13.97 11.64 25.28
N HIS A 630 14.10 10.96 26.42
CA HIS A 630 13.38 11.39 27.60
C HIS A 630 13.71 12.87 27.84
N GLN A 631 12.77 13.75 27.64
CA GLN A 631 12.66 14.97 28.41
C GLN A 631 11.21 15.10 28.86
N GLY A 632 11.04 14.89 30.17
CA GLY A 632 9.87 15.29 30.88
C GLY A 632 9.86 16.82 31.03
N ALA A 633 8.72 17.37 30.89
CA ALA A 633 8.03 18.36 31.70
C ALA A 633 6.65 18.58 31.05
#